data_925b47e5d55a2977fdc1fc306cf2c4ce
#
_entry.id   925b47e5d55a2977fdc1fc306cf2c4ce
#
_cell.length_a   1.000
_cell.length_b   1.000
_cell.length_c   1.000
_cell.angle_alpha   90.00
_cell.angle_beta   90.00
_cell.angle_gamma   90.00
#
_symmetry.space_group_name_H-M   'P 1'
#
loop_
_entity.id
_entity.type
_entity.pdbx_description
1 polymer ?
#
loop_
_entity_poly.entity_id
_entity_poly.type
_entity_poly.pdbx_seq_one_letter_code
_entity_poly.pdbx_strand_id
1 'polypeptide(L)'
;MADNAEKDKKDNSFMMKLATLIVDKRKGFYLIFIVLCIFCVLSMNRVKVNNDLTTYLPDTTETRRGLDLMDSEFTTYGSARILICNVTFDEAQKLADQVEEMDGVSMLDFDDTEDHYHDMEALLSVTFDEEADTEATQQHLDEVLDALSDYDVYYSSDIGQEERDADDLNNDMIVILLLAAVVIVAVLLFTSTTYAEIPVYLTTFIVAAILNKGTNYWFGTISFVTNSIAVVLQLGLAVDYAIILAHRFMEEHEDKDAREAVIVALSKAIPEISSSSLTTISGMVAMMFMQFRIGYDMGIILAKSIIFSMVAVFFLMPGLLLTFSKAIDNTHHKSFVPKITAVGKFCVATRYIIPPILIVGVIIAFFLSNKANYVYDTNTLESSTMSDNKFSVSMVNKEFGMVNQLAVIVPNGDYEKEAQTLKALEKLDVVKSCQGLGNIEAMDGYMLTDKLNPRQFAELIDLDIEVADMLYSAYALDQSDYGALVSGVSEYEVPFIDMFLFIYDQKESGNITLDDDLEETLTDAYSQICIAKDQLLGEDNSRFVLELNVPYEGEETTAALDQIRNTVAKFYNIDDILLVGNATSDKDLGDSFATDNTIITVLTALFVMIILLFTFQSAGLPVLLVVTIQGSIWMNFSLPYLLNENVYFLGYLVVSAIQMGATIDYAIVITSRYMDLKTYMPIKEAAIEALNQAFPTIVTSGSMLVSAGFIISYVSSNAAVAAIGLALGRGTLTSILLVLLALPQTLLIGDITVSYTHLRAHETPEHLV
;
A
#
# COMPACT_ATOMS: atom_id res chain seq x y z
N MET A 1 27.37 -22.87 -37.22
CA MET A 1 27.54 -21.50 -37.76
C MET A 1 26.64 -21.19 -38.95
N ALA A 2 26.49 -22.07 -39.95
CA ALA A 2 25.58 -21.80 -41.08
C ALA A 2 24.09 -21.78 -40.67
N ASP A 3 23.65 -22.68 -39.81
CA ASP A 3 22.27 -22.74 -39.33
C ASP A 3 21.84 -21.53 -38.48
N ASN A 4 22.75 -20.99 -37.66
CA ASN A 4 22.50 -19.76 -36.91
C ASN A 4 22.49 -18.54 -37.84
N ALA A 5 23.34 -18.45 -38.83
CA ALA A 5 23.34 -17.36 -39.80
C ALA A 5 22.11 -17.36 -40.72
N GLU A 6 21.52 -18.52 -40.99
CA GLU A 6 20.27 -18.66 -41.80
C GLU A 6 19.02 -18.34 -40.92
N LYS A 7 19.07 -18.65 -39.63
CA LYS A 7 18.03 -18.29 -38.65
C LYS A 7 18.05 -16.78 -38.39
N ASP A 8 19.22 -16.16 -38.19
CA ASP A 8 19.40 -14.70 -38.05
C ASP A 8 18.95 -13.92 -39.29
N LYS A 9 19.20 -14.46 -40.51
CA LYS A 9 18.68 -13.88 -41.74
C LYS A 9 17.16 -13.98 -41.88
N LYS A 10 16.54 -15.04 -41.37
CA LYS A 10 15.10 -15.28 -41.46
C LYS A 10 14.36 -14.43 -40.41
N ASP A 11 14.91 -14.30 -39.20
CA ASP A 11 14.38 -13.45 -38.13
C ASP A 11 14.51 -11.95 -38.46
N ASN A 12 15.63 -11.54 -39.05
CA ASN A 12 15.80 -10.18 -39.55
C ASN A 12 14.82 -9.84 -40.69
N SER A 13 14.44 -10.82 -41.54
CA SER A 13 13.43 -10.62 -42.58
C SER A 13 12.01 -10.47 -41.99
N PHE A 14 11.68 -11.14 -40.89
CA PHE A 14 10.36 -11.02 -40.25
C PHE A 14 10.23 -9.68 -39.51
N MET A 15 11.21 -9.30 -38.68
CA MET A 15 11.21 -8.02 -37.96
C MET A 15 11.20 -6.83 -38.91
N MET A 16 11.92 -6.92 -40.01
CA MET A 16 11.92 -5.88 -41.04
C MET A 16 10.53 -5.73 -41.69
N LYS A 17 9.83 -6.84 -41.99
CA LYS A 17 8.47 -6.78 -42.56
C LYS A 17 7.47 -6.20 -41.55
N LEU A 18 7.57 -6.57 -40.26
CA LEU A 18 6.75 -6.03 -39.20
C LEU A 18 6.98 -4.51 -39.04
N ALA A 19 8.23 -4.09 -38.97
CA ALA A 19 8.59 -2.67 -38.89
C ALA A 19 8.07 -1.86 -40.09
N THR A 20 8.18 -2.42 -41.30
CA THR A 20 7.65 -1.81 -42.53
C THR A 20 6.13 -1.62 -42.45
N LEU A 21 5.41 -2.65 -42.01
CA LEU A 21 3.95 -2.62 -41.82
C LEU A 21 3.54 -1.53 -40.82
N ILE A 22 4.23 -1.44 -39.69
CA ILE A 22 3.95 -0.44 -38.65
C ILE A 22 4.15 0.99 -39.22
N VAL A 23 5.27 1.23 -39.83
CA VAL A 23 5.63 2.59 -40.37
C VAL A 23 4.68 2.99 -41.49
N ASP A 24 4.36 2.08 -42.42
CA ASP A 24 3.47 2.38 -43.54
C ASP A 24 2.00 2.57 -43.12
N LYS A 25 1.55 1.87 -42.11
CA LYS A 25 0.18 1.96 -41.54
C LYS A 25 0.04 2.96 -40.38
N ARG A 26 1.07 3.83 -40.14
CA ARG A 26 1.10 4.77 -39.00
C ARG A 26 -0.15 5.62 -38.82
N LYS A 27 -0.82 6.03 -39.91
CA LYS A 27 -2.08 6.80 -39.84
C LYS A 27 -3.22 6.00 -39.23
N GLY A 28 -3.26 4.71 -39.52
CA GLY A 28 -4.22 3.77 -38.89
C GLY A 28 -3.94 3.61 -37.39
N PHE A 29 -2.66 3.47 -37.00
CA PHE A 29 -2.28 3.38 -35.59
C PHE A 29 -2.60 4.66 -34.84
N TYR A 30 -2.38 5.84 -35.42
CA TYR A 30 -2.79 7.12 -34.79
C TYR A 30 -4.29 7.16 -34.50
N LEU A 31 -5.14 6.72 -35.46
CA LEU A 31 -6.57 6.66 -35.24
C LEU A 31 -6.95 5.69 -34.12
N ILE A 32 -6.31 4.51 -34.08
CA ILE A 32 -6.53 3.52 -33.02
C ILE A 32 -6.17 4.11 -31.66
N PHE A 33 -4.99 4.72 -31.52
CA PHE A 33 -4.58 5.32 -30.25
C PHE A 33 -5.49 6.47 -29.82
N ILE A 34 -5.95 7.32 -30.74
CA ILE A 34 -6.91 8.39 -30.43
C ILE A 34 -8.22 7.80 -29.87
N VAL A 35 -8.78 6.78 -30.54
CA VAL A 35 -10.02 6.13 -30.09
C VAL A 35 -9.82 5.45 -28.73
N LEU A 36 -8.71 4.74 -28.54
CA LEU A 36 -8.38 4.11 -27.27
C LEU A 36 -8.19 5.16 -26.14
N CYS A 37 -7.51 6.26 -26.42
CA CYS A 37 -7.34 7.34 -25.44
C CYS A 37 -8.69 7.95 -25.03
N ILE A 38 -9.59 8.21 -25.99
CA ILE A 38 -10.94 8.71 -25.68
C ILE A 38 -11.69 7.73 -24.79
N PHE A 39 -11.66 6.43 -25.13
CA PHE A 39 -12.28 5.40 -24.30
C PHE A 39 -11.66 5.38 -22.89
N CYS A 40 -10.33 5.40 -22.80
CA CYS A 40 -9.62 5.36 -21.51
C CYS A 40 -9.92 6.58 -20.63
N VAL A 41 -9.96 7.78 -21.22
CA VAL A 41 -10.31 9.01 -20.48
C VAL A 41 -11.74 8.92 -19.90
N LEU A 42 -12.69 8.38 -20.67
CA LEU A 42 -14.07 8.21 -20.20
C LEU A 42 -14.21 7.10 -19.14
N SER A 43 -13.31 6.12 -19.12
CA SER A 43 -13.34 5.01 -18.16
C SER A 43 -12.60 5.28 -16.87
N MET A 44 -11.67 6.27 -16.82
CA MET A 44 -10.88 6.58 -15.63
C MET A 44 -11.74 6.84 -14.38
N ASN A 45 -12.82 7.60 -14.53
CA ASN A 45 -13.72 7.99 -13.41
C ASN A 45 -14.59 6.85 -12.87
N ARG A 46 -14.48 5.65 -13.45
CA ARG A 46 -15.23 4.46 -13.01
C ARG A 46 -14.38 3.49 -12.19
N VAL A 47 -13.13 3.80 -11.99
CA VAL A 47 -12.21 3.00 -11.17
C VAL A 47 -12.41 3.39 -9.71
N LYS A 48 -12.72 2.41 -8.87
CA LYS A 48 -12.76 2.61 -7.42
C LYS A 48 -11.35 2.43 -6.85
N VAL A 49 -10.98 3.31 -5.93
CA VAL A 49 -9.73 3.21 -5.18
C VAL A 49 -10.09 2.79 -3.76
N ASN A 50 -9.46 1.71 -3.29
CA ASN A 50 -9.63 1.23 -1.92
C ASN A 50 -8.47 1.75 -1.07
N ASN A 51 -8.79 2.46 0.00
CA ASN A 51 -7.82 3.06 0.92
C ASN A 51 -7.52 2.18 2.13
N ASP A 52 -8.34 1.15 2.39
CA ASP A 52 -8.14 0.20 3.47
C ASP A 52 -7.18 -0.95 3.06
N LEU A 53 -6.04 -1.04 3.73
CA LEU A 53 -5.05 -2.10 3.52
C LEU A 53 -5.50 -3.45 4.09
N THR A 54 -6.39 -3.46 5.07
CA THR A 54 -6.85 -4.69 5.73
C THR A 54 -7.64 -5.58 4.79
N THR A 55 -8.30 -4.99 3.77
CA THR A 55 -9.01 -5.73 2.72
C THR A 55 -8.10 -6.58 1.83
N TYR A 56 -6.79 -6.30 1.85
CA TYR A 56 -5.78 -7.06 1.11
C TYR A 56 -5.12 -8.17 1.94
N LEU A 57 -5.47 -8.29 3.23
CA LEU A 57 -5.04 -9.41 4.06
C LEU A 57 -5.55 -10.74 3.48
N PRO A 58 -4.80 -11.85 3.64
CA PRO A 58 -5.29 -13.16 3.24
C PRO A 58 -6.59 -13.52 3.99
N ASP A 59 -7.56 -14.15 3.31
CA ASP A 59 -8.85 -14.57 3.91
C ASP A 59 -8.68 -15.56 5.07
N THR A 60 -7.50 -16.14 5.20
CA THR A 60 -7.17 -17.10 6.26
C THR A 60 -6.69 -16.44 7.54
N THR A 61 -6.38 -15.13 7.52
CA THR A 61 -5.94 -14.41 8.72
C THR A 61 -7.10 -14.22 9.69
N GLU A 62 -6.76 -14.11 10.97
CA GLU A 62 -7.74 -13.91 12.01
C GLU A 62 -8.41 -12.54 11.89
N THR A 63 -7.61 -11.51 11.65
CA THR A 63 -8.10 -10.15 11.48
C THR A 63 -9.10 -10.05 10.33
N ARG A 64 -8.80 -10.67 9.16
CA ARG A 64 -9.74 -10.61 8.03
C ARG A 64 -11.07 -11.28 8.35
N ARG A 65 -11.04 -12.47 8.96
CA ARG A 65 -12.26 -13.17 9.38
C ARG A 65 -13.07 -12.40 10.42
N GLY A 66 -12.35 -11.75 11.35
CA GLY A 66 -12.98 -10.93 12.37
C GLY A 66 -13.62 -9.66 11.83
N LEU A 67 -12.96 -8.97 10.87
CA LEU A 67 -13.53 -7.81 10.19
C LEU A 67 -14.79 -8.19 9.40
N ASP A 68 -14.75 -9.27 8.61
CA ASP A 68 -15.92 -9.76 7.88
C ASP A 68 -17.11 -10.08 8.83
N LEU A 69 -16.81 -10.58 10.04
CA LEU A 69 -17.83 -10.86 11.05
C LEU A 69 -18.34 -9.56 11.69
N MET A 70 -17.44 -8.60 11.98
CA MET A 70 -17.84 -7.27 12.49
C MET A 70 -18.81 -6.57 11.54
N ASP A 71 -18.49 -6.55 10.27
CA ASP A 71 -19.33 -5.91 9.23
C ASP A 71 -20.70 -6.60 9.07
N SER A 72 -20.81 -7.90 9.40
CA SER A 72 -22.05 -8.66 9.22
C SER A 72 -22.97 -8.69 10.44
N GLU A 73 -22.42 -8.58 11.66
CA GLU A 73 -23.19 -8.77 12.89
C GLU A 73 -23.27 -7.53 13.77
N PHE A 74 -22.37 -6.56 13.62
CA PHE A 74 -22.30 -5.40 14.51
C PHE A 74 -22.37 -4.09 13.74
N THR A 75 -23.05 -3.10 14.30
CA THR A 75 -23.01 -1.73 13.81
C THR A 75 -21.83 -1.00 14.43
N THR A 76 -21.04 -0.29 13.61
CA THR A 76 -19.97 0.59 14.09
C THR A 76 -20.41 2.03 13.85
N TYR A 77 -20.86 2.68 14.92
CA TYR A 77 -21.28 4.07 14.88
C TYR A 77 -20.09 5.01 14.71
N GLY A 78 -20.31 6.13 14.03
CA GLY A 78 -19.28 7.15 13.85
C GLY A 78 -18.83 7.75 15.16
N SER A 79 -17.53 7.95 15.32
CA SER A 79 -16.94 8.57 16.50
C SER A 79 -15.92 9.64 16.16
N ALA A 80 -15.80 10.64 17.05
CA ALA A 80 -14.80 11.69 16.93
C ALA A 80 -14.24 12.09 18.29
N ARG A 81 -12.91 12.22 18.37
CA ARG A 81 -12.21 12.84 19.50
C ARG A 81 -11.86 14.26 19.09
N ILE A 82 -12.42 15.24 19.76
CA ILE A 82 -12.29 16.65 19.42
C ILE A 82 -11.52 17.37 20.55
N LEU A 83 -10.31 17.83 20.22
CA LEU A 83 -9.45 18.60 21.10
C LEU A 83 -9.75 20.08 20.92
N ILE A 84 -10.07 20.76 22.02
CA ILE A 84 -10.27 22.21 22.07
C ILE A 84 -9.14 22.82 22.93
N CYS A 85 -8.33 23.70 22.34
CA CYS A 85 -7.18 24.30 23.01
C CYS A 85 -7.53 25.64 23.64
N ASN A 86 -6.81 26.02 24.72
CA ASN A 86 -6.90 27.28 25.41
C ASN A 86 -8.29 27.59 25.98
N VAL A 87 -8.99 26.61 26.52
CA VAL A 87 -10.32 26.76 27.13
C VAL A 87 -10.28 26.43 28.61
N THR A 88 -11.08 27.15 29.43
CA THR A 88 -11.29 26.78 30.82
C THR A 88 -12.26 25.60 30.93
N PHE A 89 -12.19 24.82 32.02
CA PHE A 89 -13.09 23.71 32.24
C PHE A 89 -14.59 24.12 32.15
N ASP A 90 -14.97 25.23 32.82
CA ASP A 90 -16.36 25.75 32.80
C ASP A 90 -16.83 26.14 31.37
N GLU A 91 -15.90 26.51 30.51
CA GLU A 91 -16.20 26.87 29.12
C GLU A 91 -16.25 25.62 28.25
N ALA A 92 -15.34 24.67 28.44
CA ALA A 92 -15.35 23.38 27.78
C ALA A 92 -16.63 22.60 28.12
N GLN A 93 -17.08 22.63 29.38
CA GLN A 93 -18.35 21.98 29.78
C GLN A 93 -19.55 22.57 29.03
N LYS A 94 -19.60 23.91 28.86
CA LYS A 94 -20.72 24.52 28.10
C LYS A 94 -20.67 24.16 26.61
N LEU A 95 -19.45 23.99 26.05
CA LEU A 95 -19.31 23.54 24.68
C LEU A 95 -19.70 22.07 24.55
N ALA A 96 -19.36 21.26 25.55
CA ALA A 96 -19.80 19.86 25.61
C ALA A 96 -21.32 19.77 25.67
N ASP A 97 -21.97 20.51 26.61
CA ASP A 97 -23.44 20.56 26.72
C ASP A 97 -24.09 21.02 25.41
N GLN A 98 -23.49 21.99 24.69
CA GLN A 98 -23.98 22.46 23.40
C GLN A 98 -23.86 21.41 22.29
N VAL A 99 -22.75 20.66 22.25
CA VAL A 99 -22.52 19.60 21.25
C VAL A 99 -23.43 18.41 21.53
N GLU A 100 -23.66 18.06 22.80
CA GLU A 100 -24.55 16.96 23.20
C GLU A 100 -26.01 17.20 22.77
N GLU A 101 -26.47 18.48 22.74
CA GLU A 101 -27.82 18.85 22.27
C GLU A 101 -27.95 18.92 20.74
N MET A 102 -26.87 18.67 19.96
CA MET A 102 -26.91 18.75 18.48
C MET A 102 -27.57 17.51 17.87
N ASP A 103 -28.28 17.72 16.76
CA ASP A 103 -28.86 16.63 15.99
C ASP A 103 -27.77 15.67 15.48
N GLY A 104 -28.01 14.36 15.60
CA GLY A 104 -27.08 13.32 15.18
C GLY A 104 -26.00 12.94 16.20
N VAL A 105 -25.88 13.66 17.32
CA VAL A 105 -25.04 13.28 18.44
C VAL A 105 -25.81 12.35 19.37
N SER A 106 -25.30 11.14 19.54
CA SER A 106 -25.94 10.13 20.39
C SER A 106 -25.37 10.11 21.80
N MET A 107 -24.06 10.34 21.93
CA MET A 107 -23.38 10.34 23.24
C MET A 107 -22.16 11.26 23.18
N LEU A 108 -21.94 11.99 24.24
CA LEU A 108 -20.72 12.79 24.45
C LEU A 108 -20.10 12.42 25.80
N ASP A 109 -18.81 12.11 25.80
CA ASP A 109 -18.06 11.83 27.02
C ASP A 109 -17.06 12.98 27.26
N PHE A 110 -17.25 13.67 28.39
CA PHE A 110 -16.40 14.76 28.88
C PHE A 110 -16.57 14.91 30.39
N ASP A 111 -15.48 14.87 31.13
CA ASP A 111 -15.45 15.04 32.57
C ASP A 111 -14.21 15.80 33.06
N ASP A 112 -14.03 15.94 34.38
CA ASP A 112 -12.91 16.63 35.02
C ASP A 112 -11.66 15.75 35.23
N THR A 113 -11.59 14.58 34.59
CA THR A 113 -10.43 13.70 34.67
C THR A 113 -9.28 14.17 33.77
N GLU A 114 -8.05 13.73 34.06
CA GLU A 114 -6.89 14.01 33.20
C GLU A 114 -7.01 13.42 31.79
N ASP A 115 -7.89 12.44 31.59
CA ASP A 115 -8.16 11.84 30.28
C ASP A 115 -9.00 12.76 29.38
N HIS A 116 -9.75 13.73 29.94
CA HIS A 116 -10.60 14.64 29.20
C HIS A 116 -10.21 16.13 29.37
N TYR A 117 -9.56 16.52 30.46
CA TYR A 117 -9.18 17.91 30.68
C TYR A 117 -7.86 18.06 31.44
N HIS A 118 -6.89 18.73 30.87
CA HIS A 118 -5.64 19.18 31.51
C HIS A 118 -5.04 20.38 30.79
N ASP A 119 -4.23 21.19 31.47
CA ASP A 119 -3.46 22.28 30.92
C ASP A 119 -4.23 23.30 30.04
N MET A 120 -5.51 23.53 30.28
CA MET A 120 -6.43 24.35 29.47
C MET A 120 -6.74 23.69 28.07
N GLU A 121 -6.62 22.41 27.98
CA GLU A 121 -7.00 21.62 26.81
C GLU A 121 -8.12 20.67 27.19
N ALA A 122 -9.16 20.61 26.38
CA ALA A 122 -10.34 19.77 26.58
C ALA A 122 -10.48 18.77 25.43
N LEU A 123 -10.74 17.52 25.74
CA LEU A 123 -11.03 16.46 24.79
C LEU A 123 -12.48 16.03 24.91
N LEU A 124 -13.27 16.32 23.89
CA LEU A 124 -14.64 15.81 23.76
C LEU A 124 -14.62 14.49 22.97
N SER A 125 -15.18 13.43 23.52
CA SER A 125 -15.35 12.14 22.82
C SER A 125 -16.81 12.03 22.41
N VAL A 126 -17.08 12.20 21.10
CA VAL A 126 -18.43 12.26 20.53
C VAL A 126 -18.72 10.97 19.79
N THR A 127 -19.89 10.36 20.03
CA THR A 127 -20.43 9.25 19.25
C THR A 127 -21.70 9.72 18.55
N PHE A 128 -21.82 9.40 17.27
CA PHE A 128 -22.99 9.78 16.46
C PHE A 128 -24.03 8.64 16.42
N ASP A 129 -25.23 8.93 16.00
CA ASP A 129 -26.37 8.00 15.97
C ASP A 129 -26.46 7.15 14.69
N GLU A 130 -25.55 7.39 13.74
CA GLU A 130 -25.44 6.64 12.48
C GLU A 130 -24.03 6.05 12.27
N GLU A 131 -23.90 5.15 11.30
CA GLU A 131 -22.63 4.49 10.94
C GLU A 131 -21.58 5.49 10.44
N ALA A 132 -20.30 5.20 10.69
CA ALA A 132 -19.18 6.09 10.39
C ALA A 132 -19.00 6.45 8.91
N ASP A 133 -19.49 5.62 7.99
CA ASP A 133 -19.33 5.77 6.54
C ASP A 133 -20.53 6.40 5.83
N THR A 134 -21.53 6.90 6.58
CA THR A 134 -22.71 7.57 6.00
C THR A 134 -22.45 9.06 5.71
N GLU A 135 -23.08 9.58 4.65
CA GLU A 135 -23.03 11.03 4.34
C GLU A 135 -23.67 11.88 5.46
N ALA A 136 -24.65 11.33 6.20
CA ALA A 136 -25.31 12.03 7.27
C ALA A 136 -24.38 12.22 8.47
N THR A 137 -23.67 11.16 8.90
CA THR A 137 -22.68 11.24 9.98
C THR A 137 -21.57 12.24 9.66
N GLN A 138 -21.12 12.27 8.41
CA GLN A 138 -20.10 13.24 7.98
C GLN A 138 -20.66 14.68 8.06
N GLN A 139 -21.92 14.90 7.67
CA GLN A 139 -22.56 16.20 7.81
C GLN A 139 -22.69 16.63 9.28
N HIS A 140 -23.10 15.72 10.17
CA HIS A 140 -23.22 16.00 11.59
C HIS A 140 -21.84 16.33 12.23
N LEU A 141 -20.77 15.62 11.85
CA LEU A 141 -19.41 15.97 12.27
C LEU A 141 -19.01 17.38 11.80
N ASP A 142 -19.30 17.72 10.54
CA ASP A 142 -19.01 19.05 10.00
C ASP A 142 -19.80 20.15 10.74
N GLU A 143 -21.06 19.90 11.10
CA GLU A 143 -21.89 20.81 11.89
C GLU A 143 -21.32 21.02 13.31
N VAL A 144 -20.83 19.96 13.96
CA VAL A 144 -20.15 20.05 15.26
C VAL A 144 -18.86 20.86 15.16
N LEU A 145 -18.02 20.60 14.14
CA LEU A 145 -16.77 21.33 13.92
C LEU A 145 -17.03 22.81 13.58
N ASP A 146 -18.09 23.12 12.82
CA ASP A 146 -18.51 24.50 12.52
C ASP A 146 -18.99 25.23 13.76
N ALA A 147 -19.70 24.55 14.66
CA ALA A 147 -20.15 25.12 15.93
C ALA A 147 -18.97 25.48 16.87
N LEU A 148 -17.86 24.77 16.73
CA LEU A 148 -16.62 24.98 17.51
C LEU A 148 -15.60 25.87 16.77
N SER A 149 -15.90 26.39 15.58
CA SER A 149 -14.96 27.09 14.69
C SER A 149 -14.38 28.40 15.25
N ASP A 150 -14.98 28.99 16.29
CA ASP A 150 -14.43 30.15 16.99
C ASP A 150 -13.23 29.83 17.92
N TYR A 151 -12.95 28.54 18.13
CA TYR A 151 -11.89 28.02 18.98
C TYR A 151 -10.76 27.37 18.15
N ASP A 152 -9.63 27.11 18.80
CA ASP A 152 -8.52 26.35 18.18
C ASP A 152 -8.77 24.85 18.37
N VAL A 153 -9.35 24.24 17.34
CA VAL A 153 -9.89 22.87 17.38
C VAL A 153 -9.08 21.93 16.50
N TYR A 154 -8.75 20.78 17.05
CA TYR A 154 -8.21 19.63 16.33
C TYR A 154 -9.07 18.40 16.58
N TYR A 155 -9.13 17.48 15.62
CA TYR A 155 -9.95 16.29 15.81
C TYR A 155 -9.29 15.04 15.22
N SER A 156 -9.69 13.90 15.74
CA SER A 156 -9.36 12.55 15.24
C SER A 156 -10.67 11.77 15.13
N SER A 157 -11.02 11.32 13.93
CA SER A 157 -12.30 10.65 13.67
C SER A 157 -12.15 9.60 12.58
N ASP A 158 -12.90 8.51 12.68
CA ASP A 158 -13.08 7.47 11.65
C ASP A 158 -14.08 7.90 10.55
N ILE A 159 -14.99 8.85 10.88
CA ILE A 159 -16.03 9.36 9.98
C ILE A 159 -15.40 10.00 8.75
N GLY A 160 -15.71 9.49 7.54
CA GLY A 160 -15.21 10.02 6.28
C GLY A 160 -13.67 10.00 6.13
N GLN A 161 -12.95 9.23 6.94
CA GLN A 161 -11.48 9.17 6.89
C GLN A 161 -10.97 8.68 5.53
N GLU A 162 -11.63 7.69 4.94
CA GLU A 162 -11.24 7.17 3.63
C GLU A 162 -11.34 8.23 2.52
N GLU A 163 -12.36 9.08 2.56
CA GLU A 163 -12.55 10.15 1.58
C GLU A 163 -11.52 11.26 1.74
N ARG A 164 -11.24 11.68 3.00
CA ARG A 164 -10.22 12.68 3.28
C ARG A 164 -8.81 12.20 2.88
N ASP A 165 -8.47 10.95 3.18
CA ASP A 165 -7.20 10.35 2.78
C ASP A 165 -7.09 10.22 1.26
N ALA A 166 -8.20 9.92 0.57
CA ALA A 166 -8.26 9.88 -0.89
C ALA A 166 -8.05 11.26 -1.52
N ASP A 167 -8.65 12.30 -0.97
CA ASP A 167 -8.50 13.68 -1.45
C ASP A 167 -7.09 14.21 -1.24
N ASP A 168 -6.49 13.98 -0.07
CA ASP A 168 -5.09 14.30 0.21
C ASP A 168 -4.15 13.63 -0.80
N LEU A 169 -4.34 12.33 -1.03
CA LEU A 169 -3.55 11.57 -2.01
C LEU A 169 -3.76 12.07 -3.44
N ASN A 170 -4.97 12.43 -3.85
CA ASN A 170 -5.24 12.96 -5.17
C ASN A 170 -4.56 14.31 -5.38
N ASN A 171 -4.57 15.19 -4.39
CA ASN A 171 -3.87 16.47 -4.41
C ASN A 171 -2.35 16.28 -4.51
N ASP A 172 -1.79 15.41 -3.69
CA ASP A 172 -0.37 15.04 -3.74
C ASP A 172 0.02 14.50 -5.12
N MET A 173 -0.80 13.62 -5.69
CA MET A 173 -0.55 13.02 -7.00
C MET A 173 -0.48 14.05 -8.12
N ILE A 174 -1.30 15.10 -8.09
CA ILE A 174 -1.23 16.19 -9.09
C ILE A 174 0.13 16.89 -8.98
N VAL A 175 0.58 17.22 -7.77
CA VAL A 175 1.87 17.87 -7.54
C VAL A 175 3.04 16.96 -7.95
N ILE A 176 2.99 15.68 -7.55
CA ILE A 176 4.01 14.67 -7.90
C ILE A 176 4.14 14.55 -9.43
N LEU A 177 3.01 14.41 -10.14
CA LEU A 177 3.01 14.28 -11.60
C LEU A 177 3.55 15.55 -12.31
N LEU A 178 3.20 16.73 -11.81
CA LEU A 178 3.73 17.99 -12.35
C LEU A 178 5.25 18.11 -12.14
N LEU A 179 5.73 17.81 -10.94
CA LEU A 179 7.17 17.83 -10.64
C LEU A 179 7.92 16.76 -11.43
N ALA A 180 7.37 15.55 -11.53
CA ALA A 180 7.95 14.48 -12.34
C ALA A 180 8.03 14.88 -13.81
N ALA A 181 6.99 15.51 -14.37
CA ALA A 181 7.01 16.01 -15.75
C ALA A 181 8.09 17.07 -15.96
N VAL A 182 8.25 18.01 -15.02
CA VAL A 182 9.32 19.04 -15.07
C VAL A 182 10.70 18.39 -15.05
N VAL A 183 10.93 17.42 -14.16
CA VAL A 183 12.21 16.70 -14.07
C VAL A 183 12.47 15.88 -15.34
N ILE A 184 11.47 15.17 -15.87
CA ILE A 184 11.60 14.42 -17.13
C ILE A 184 12.01 15.35 -18.27
N VAL A 185 11.35 16.49 -18.41
CA VAL A 185 11.71 17.49 -19.44
C VAL A 185 13.13 18.02 -19.22
N ALA A 186 13.51 18.35 -17.98
CA ALA A 186 14.84 18.84 -17.66
C ALA A 186 15.93 17.79 -17.98
N VAL A 187 15.71 16.54 -17.58
CA VAL A 187 16.65 15.44 -17.87
C VAL A 187 16.75 15.20 -19.37
N LEU A 188 15.64 15.16 -20.10
CA LEU A 188 15.63 15.00 -21.55
C LEU A 188 16.32 16.18 -22.28
N LEU A 189 16.10 17.41 -21.83
CA LEU A 189 16.81 18.58 -22.38
C LEU A 189 18.33 18.46 -22.23
N PHE A 190 18.80 17.89 -21.14
CA PHE A 190 20.21 17.71 -20.85
C PHE A 190 20.83 16.50 -21.57
N THR A 191 20.05 15.41 -21.74
CA THR A 191 20.60 14.14 -22.23
C THR A 191 20.31 13.85 -23.69
N SER A 192 19.24 14.42 -24.28
CA SER A 192 18.94 14.24 -25.72
C SER A 192 19.97 14.96 -26.61
N THR A 193 20.01 14.56 -27.86
CA THR A 193 20.87 15.19 -28.90
C THR A 193 20.08 16.13 -29.80
N THR A 194 18.75 16.13 -29.70
CA THR A 194 17.87 17.04 -30.45
C THR A 194 16.66 17.45 -29.57
N TYR A 195 16.30 18.74 -29.61
CA TYR A 195 15.17 19.24 -28.85
C TYR A 195 13.82 18.72 -29.36
N ALA A 196 13.72 18.39 -30.64
CA ALA A 196 12.47 17.89 -31.22
C ALA A 196 12.13 16.43 -30.87
N GLU A 197 13.06 15.67 -30.26
CA GLU A 197 12.78 14.36 -29.69
C GLU A 197 11.88 14.43 -28.42
N ILE A 198 11.99 15.54 -27.66
CA ILE A 198 11.28 15.67 -26.37
C ILE A 198 9.77 15.61 -26.56
N PRO A 199 9.13 16.35 -27.50
CA PRO A 199 7.69 16.17 -27.77
C PRO A 199 7.31 14.75 -28.19
N VAL A 200 8.19 14.04 -28.91
CA VAL A 200 7.93 12.63 -29.29
C VAL A 200 7.90 11.72 -28.07
N TYR A 201 8.87 11.86 -27.17
CA TYR A 201 8.89 11.11 -25.90
C TYR A 201 7.67 11.42 -25.05
N LEU A 202 7.40 12.71 -24.79
CA LEU A 202 6.28 13.12 -23.93
C LEU A 202 4.93 12.63 -24.48
N THR A 203 4.70 12.76 -25.79
CA THR A 203 3.45 12.26 -26.40
C THR A 203 3.33 10.76 -26.22
N THR A 204 4.41 10.00 -26.41
CA THR A 204 4.41 8.54 -26.24
C THR A 204 4.12 8.14 -24.80
N PHE A 205 4.72 8.83 -23.82
CA PHE A 205 4.53 8.56 -22.39
C PHE A 205 3.12 8.92 -21.92
N ILE A 206 2.59 10.09 -22.32
CA ILE A 206 1.23 10.52 -21.98
C ILE A 206 0.20 9.51 -22.50
N VAL A 207 0.34 9.08 -23.75
CA VAL A 207 -0.56 8.07 -24.33
C VAL A 207 -0.46 6.76 -23.56
N ALA A 208 0.75 6.28 -23.26
CA ALA A 208 0.93 5.05 -22.48
C ALA A 208 0.31 5.15 -21.08
N ALA A 209 0.47 6.29 -20.39
CA ALA A 209 -0.11 6.56 -19.07
C ALA A 209 -1.65 6.59 -19.12
N ILE A 210 -2.23 7.26 -20.13
CA ILE A 210 -3.69 7.29 -20.33
C ILE A 210 -4.23 5.87 -20.55
N LEU A 211 -3.58 5.06 -21.37
CA LEU A 211 -3.98 3.68 -21.63
C LEU A 211 -3.89 2.84 -20.33
N ASN A 212 -2.84 2.99 -19.56
CA ASN A 212 -2.70 2.27 -18.29
C ASN A 212 -3.80 2.66 -17.30
N LYS A 213 -3.95 3.97 -17.02
CA LYS A 213 -4.93 4.45 -16.05
C LYS A 213 -6.37 4.13 -16.46
N GLY A 214 -6.73 4.33 -17.74
CA GLY A 214 -8.10 4.07 -18.21
C GLY A 214 -8.48 2.60 -18.22
N THR A 215 -7.53 1.68 -18.48
CA THR A 215 -7.78 0.24 -18.47
C THR A 215 -7.81 -0.36 -17.05
N ASN A 216 -7.51 0.39 -16.00
CA ASN A 216 -7.74 -0.04 -14.62
C ASN A 216 -9.23 -0.35 -14.37
N TYR A 217 -10.13 0.26 -15.13
CA TYR A 217 -11.57 -0.06 -15.12
C TYR A 217 -11.88 -1.57 -15.24
N TRP A 218 -11.05 -2.35 -15.91
CA TRP A 218 -11.24 -3.80 -16.03
C TRP A 218 -11.03 -4.57 -14.71
N PHE A 219 -10.37 -3.97 -13.74
CA PHE A 219 -10.12 -4.56 -12.42
C PHE A 219 -11.13 -4.10 -11.37
N GLY A 220 -11.95 -3.10 -11.69
CA GLY A 220 -12.98 -2.53 -10.83
C GLY A 220 -12.41 -1.69 -9.68
N THR A 221 -11.76 -2.32 -8.72
CA THR A 221 -11.13 -1.68 -7.56
C THR A 221 -9.63 -1.90 -7.59
N ILE A 222 -8.85 -0.87 -7.23
CA ILE A 222 -7.39 -0.92 -7.08
C ILE A 222 -7.00 -0.28 -5.75
N SER A 223 -5.85 -0.66 -5.18
CA SER A 223 -5.38 -0.04 -3.95
C SER A 223 -4.90 1.39 -4.17
N PHE A 224 -5.00 2.23 -3.12
CA PHE A 224 -4.46 3.59 -3.15
C PHE A 224 -2.95 3.62 -3.40
N VAL A 225 -2.21 2.66 -2.87
CA VAL A 225 -0.77 2.52 -3.10
C VAL A 225 -0.47 2.31 -4.58
N THR A 226 -1.20 1.39 -5.22
CA THR A 226 -1.08 1.13 -6.66
C THR A 226 -1.45 2.36 -7.48
N ASN A 227 -2.58 3.02 -7.17
CA ASN A 227 -3.03 4.22 -7.88
C ASN A 227 -2.01 5.36 -7.80
N SER A 228 -1.39 5.56 -6.63
CA SER A 228 -0.42 6.63 -6.37
C SER A 228 0.92 6.39 -7.07
N ILE A 229 1.40 5.15 -7.11
CA ILE A 229 2.77 4.88 -7.56
C ILE A 229 2.82 4.49 -9.03
N ALA A 230 1.80 3.81 -9.57
CA ALA A 230 1.86 3.15 -10.88
C ALA A 230 2.18 4.11 -12.05
N VAL A 231 1.58 5.30 -12.10
CA VAL A 231 1.80 6.25 -13.20
C VAL A 231 3.21 6.85 -13.16
N VAL A 232 3.69 7.19 -11.96
CA VAL A 232 5.02 7.79 -11.77
C VAL A 232 6.11 6.77 -12.10
N LEU A 233 5.93 5.52 -11.64
CA LEU A 233 6.84 4.42 -12.00
C LEU A 233 6.81 4.13 -13.50
N GLN A 234 5.64 4.11 -14.10
CA GLN A 234 5.50 3.90 -15.54
C GLN A 234 6.28 4.95 -16.32
N LEU A 235 6.19 6.22 -15.95
CA LEU A 235 6.94 7.29 -16.60
C LEU A 235 8.46 7.07 -16.46
N GLY A 236 8.93 6.68 -15.28
CA GLY A 236 10.35 6.41 -15.05
C GLY A 236 10.88 5.20 -15.84
N LEU A 237 10.09 4.14 -15.95
CA LEU A 237 10.48 2.88 -16.61
C LEU A 237 10.30 2.91 -18.14
N ALA A 238 9.30 3.64 -18.65
CA ALA A 238 9.01 3.70 -20.09
C ALA A 238 10.05 4.47 -20.91
N VAL A 239 10.80 5.35 -20.26
CA VAL A 239 11.79 6.23 -20.90
C VAL A 239 12.88 5.42 -21.59
N ASP A 240 13.37 4.35 -20.98
CA ASP A 240 14.43 3.51 -21.52
C ASP A 240 14.08 2.96 -22.91
N TYR A 241 12.87 2.46 -23.06
CA TYR A 241 12.40 1.88 -24.33
C TYR A 241 12.34 2.94 -25.46
N ALA A 242 11.89 4.14 -25.14
CA ALA A 242 11.80 5.22 -26.10
C ALA A 242 13.20 5.72 -26.51
N ILE A 243 14.11 5.84 -25.55
CA ILE A 243 15.51 6.27 -25.82
C ILE A 243 16.23 5.26 -26.71
N ILE A 244 16.08 3.95 -26.45
CA ILE A 244 16.68 2.90 -27.28
C ILE A 244 16.23 3.05 -28.75
N LEU A 245 14.93 3.20 -28.98
CA LEU A 245 14.40 3.37 -30.34
C LEU A 245 14.89 4.68 -31.01
N ALA A 246 14.88 5.79 -30.27
CA ALA A 246 15.33 7.08 -30.82
C ALA A 246 16.84 7.08 -31.13
N HIS A 247 17.69 6.55 -30.26
CA HIS A 247 19.11 6.43 -30.54
C HIS A 247 19.38 5.58 -31.76
N ARG A 248 18.68 4.43 -31.90
CA ARG A 248 18.79 3.59 -33.10
C ARG A 248 18.32 4.34 -34.37
N PHE A 249 17.27 5.15 -34.24
CA PHE A 249 16.81 5.99 -35.34
C PHE A 249 17.87 7.02 -35.75
N MET A 250 18.48 7.72 -34.79
CA MET A 250 19.52 8.70 -35.07
C MET A 250 20.75 8.08 -35.75
N GLU A 251 21.22 6.90 -35.22
CA GLU A 251 22.33 6.16 -35.84
C GLU A 251 22.04 5.77 -37.29
N GLU A 252 20.83 5.30 -37.59
CA GLU A 252 20.46 4.87 -38.95
C GLU A 252 20.14 6.07 -39.89
N HIS A 253 19.74 7.19 -39.31
CA HIS A 253 19.36 8.38 -40.08
C HIS A 253 20.57 9.21 -40.60
N GLU A 254 21.77 8.94 -40.10
CA GLU A 254 23.00 9.54 -40.65
C GLU A 254 23.24 9.12 -42.11
N ASP A 255 22.90 7.88 -42.47
CA ASP A 255 23.20 7.28 -43.78
C ASP A 255 21.96 7.01 -44.65
N LYS A 256 20.72 7.09 -44.08
CA LYS A 256 19.46 6.67 -44.73
C LYS A 256 18.41 7.78 -44.69
N ASP A 257 17.43 7.67 -45.57
CA ASP A 257 16.27 8.55 -45.49
C ASP A 257 15.42 8.23 -44.23
N ALA A 258 14.68 9.21 -43.71
CA ALA A 258 13.95 9.10 -42.44
C ALA A 258 13.03 7.87 -42.37
N ARG A 259 12.36 7.51 -43.49
CA ARG A 259 11.48 6.33 -43.52
C ARG A 259 12.26 5.02 -43.38
N GLU A 260 13.32 4.85 -44.14
CA GLU A 260 14.17 3.66 -44.11
C GLU A 260 14.89 3.56 -42.75
N ALA A 261 15.39 4.68 -42.25
CA ALA A 261 16.03 4.77 -40.92
C ALA A 261 15.08 4.28 -39.79
N VAL A 262 13.82 4.75 -39.76
CA VAL A 262 12.84 4.31 -38.74
C VAL A 262 12.54 2.82 -38.88
N ILE A 263 12.42 2.28 -40.11
CA ILE A 263 12.13 0.83 -40.30
C ILE A 263 13.29 -0.02 -39.77
N VAL A 264 14.53 0.34 -40.12
CA VAL A 264 15.73 -0.39 -39.70
C VAL A 264 15.91 -0.26 -38.16
N ALA A 265 15.78 0.95 -37.64
CA ALA A 265 15.84 1.20 -36.20
C ALA A 265 14.84 0.39 -35.43
N LEU A 266 13.56 0.39 -35.85
CA LEU A 266 12.50 -0.38 -35.18
C LEU A 266 12.78 -1.89 -35.25
N SER A 267 13.22 -2.41 -36.41
CA SER A 267 13.54 -3.82 -36.57
C SER A 267 14.64 -4.32 -35.63
N LYS A 268 15.61 -3.44 -35.31
CA LYS A 268 16.70 -3.73 -34.34
C LYS A 268 16.28 -3.49 -32.90
N ALA A 269 15.46 -2.45 -32.65
CA ALA A 269 15.02 -2.09 -31.31
C ALA A 269 14.01 -3.06 -30.69
N ILE A 270 13.10 -3.67 -31.50
CA ILE A 270 12.08 -4.59 -30.99
C ILE A 270 12.68 -5.74 -30.14
N PRO A 271 13.69 -6.49 -30.60
CA PRO A 271 14.28 -7.57 -29.78
C PRO A 271 14.96 -7.05 -28.53
N GLU A 272 15.68 -5.92 -28.61
CA GLU A 272 16.40 -5.29 -27.50
C GLU A 272 15.44 -4.83 -26.41
N ILE A 273 14.43 -4.04 -26.78
CA ILE A 273 13.39 -3.54 -25.87
C ILE A 273 12.57 -4.70 -25.27
N SER A 274 12.20 -5.71 -26.10
CA SER A 274 11.41 -6.83 -25.60
C SER A 274 12.17 -7.69 -24.58
N SER A 275 13.48 -7.83 -24.74
CA SER A 275 14.30 -8.56 -23.77
C SER A 275 14.40 -7.81 -22.44
N SER A 276 14.65 -6.50 -22.48
CA SER A 276 14.72 -5.65 -21.29
C SER A 276 13.35 -5.56 -20.59
N SER A 277 12.27 -5.26 -21.33
CA SER A 277 10.95 -5.16 -20.72
C SER A 277 10.46 -6.51 -20.09
N LEU A 278 10.90 -7.66 -20.63
CA LEU A 278 10.53 -8.95 -20.06
C LEU A 278 11.16 -9.17 -18.67
N THR A 279 12.38 -8.67 -18.43
CA THR A 279 13.00 -8.71 -17.09
C THR A 279 12.22 -7.85 -16.10
N THR A 280 11.82 -6.66 -16.52
CA THR A 280 11.03 -5.75 -15.67
C THR A 280 9.64 -6.32 -15.39
N ILE A 281 8.94 -6.84 -16.42
CA ILE A 281 7.63 -7.51 -16.25
C ILE A 281 7.77 -8.72 -15.31
N SER A 282 8.85 -9.48 -15.40
CA SER A 282 9.04 -10.66 -14.55
C SER A 282 9.15 -10.31 -13.06
N GLY A 283 9.76 -9.17 -12.72
CA GLY A 283 9.77 -8.64 -11.36
C GLY A 283 8.37 -8.31 -10.86
N MET A 284 7.54 -7.67 -11.72
CA MET A 284 6.14 -7.36 -11.38
C MET A 284 5.27 -8.62 -11.27
N VAL A 285 5.49 -9.60 -12.14
CA VAL A 285 4.80 -10.89 -12.08
C VAL A 285 5.16 -11.65 -10.80
N ALA A 286 6.40 -11.57 -10.32
CA ALA A 286 6.78 -12.21 -9.07
C ALA A 286 5.99 -11.65 -7.87
N MET A 287 5.67 -10.35 -7.85
CA MET A 287 4.82 -9.74 -6.81
C MET A 287 3.41 -10.34 -6.75
N MET A 288 2.88 -10.83 -7.89
CA MET A 288 1.54 -11.43 -7.93
C MET A 288 1.41 -12.74 -7.13
N PHE A 289 2.53 -13.31 -6.69
CA PHE A 289 2.59 -14.54 -5.88
C PHE A 289 2.69 -14.28 -4.37
N MET A 290 2.63 -13.02 -3.94
CA MET A 290 2.56 -12.67 -2.53
C MET A 290 1.28 -13.20 -1.88
N GLN A 291 1.34 -13.54 -0.61
CA GLN A 291 0.16 -13.85 0.21
C GLN A 291 -0.65 -12.58 0.45
N PHE A 292 0.02 -11.46 0.73
CA PHE A 292 -0.62 -10.16 0.84
C PHE A 292 -1.10 -9.69 -0.54
N ARG A 293 -2.41 -9.62 -0.72
CA ARG A 293 -3.07 -9.41 -2.03
C ARG A 293 -2.73 -8.11 -2.72
N ILE A 294 -2.21 -7.12 -2.00
CA ILE A 294 -1.72 -5.87 -2.61
C ILE A 294 -0.59 -6.14 -3.63
N GLY A 295 0.20 -7.20 -3.41
CA GLY A 295 1.23 -7.62 -4.37
C GLY A 295 0.64 -8.05 -5.72
N TYR A 296 -0.51 -8.72 -5.72
CA TYR A 296 -1.24 -9.06 -6.94
C TYR A 296 -1.75 -7.79 -7.65
N ASP A 297 -2.38 -6.88 -6.92
CA ASP A 297 -2.90 -5.63 -7.46
C ASP A 297 -1.79 -4.78 -8.09
N MET A 298 -0.73 -4.49 -7.35
CA MET A 298 0.41 -3.73 -7.85
C MET A 298 1.11 -4.45 -9.00
N GLY A 299 1.35 -5.76 -8.86
CA GLY A 299 2.05 -6.57 -9.84
C GLY A 299 1.38 -6.54 -11.21
N ILE A 300 0.06 -6.74 -11.27
CA ILE A 300 -0.69 -6.75 -12.51
C ILE A 300 -0.79 -5.36 -13.16
N ILE A 301 -1.04 -4.31 -12.37
CA ILE A 301 -1.14 -2.93 -12.87
C ILE A 301 0.20 -2.43 -13.40
N LEU A 302 1.30 -2.71 -12.68
CA LEU A 302 2.64 -2.33 -13.12
C LEU A 302 3.10 -3.14 -14.34
N ALA A 303 2.88 -4.45 -14.38
CA ALA A 303 3.18 -5.28 -15.56
C ALA A 303 2.41 -4.78 -16.80
N LYS A 304 1.12 -4.50 -16.65
CA LYS A 304 0.28 -3.89 -17.68
C LYS A 304 0.82 -2.53 -18.14
N SER A 305 1.30 -1.69 -17.22
CA SER A 305 1.85 -0.38 -17.52
C SER A 305 3.07 -0.46 -18.47
N ILE A 306 3.94 -1.43 -18.24
CA ILE A 306 5.10 -1.70 -19.06
C ILE A 306 4.68 -2.19 -20.46
N ILE A 307 3.69 -3.10 -20.52
CA ILE A 307 3.14 -3.59 -21.80
C ILE A 307 2.57 -2.43 -22.63
N PHE A 308 1.78 -1.53 -22.03
CA PHE A 308 1.26 -0.36 -22.75
C PHE A 308 2.36 0.62 -23.17
N SER A 309 3.40 0.76 -22.36
CA SER A 309 4.58 1.56 -22.73
C SER A 309 5.30 0.98 -23.94
N MET A 310 5.53 -0.35 -23.97
CA MET A 310 6.06 -1.04 -25.14
C MET A 310 5.17 -0.86 -26.38
N VAL A 311 3.86 -1.04 -26.22
CA VAL A 311 2.89 -0.90 -27.32
C VAL A 311 2.94 0.54 -27.88
N ALA A 312 3.00 1.55 -27.02
CA ALA A 312 3.14 2.94 -27.46
C ALA A 312 4.49 3.18 -28.19
N VAL A 313 5.60 2.64 -27.66
CA VAL A 313 6.92 2.77 -28.29
C VAL A 313 7.00 2.04 -29.63
N PHE A 314 6.42 0.85 -29.77
CA PHE A 314 6.50 0.09 -31.02
C PHE A 314 5.54 0.58 -32.11
N PHE A 315 4.33 1.01 -31.75
CA PHE A 315 3.29 1.31 -32.74
C PHE A 315 2.98 2.80 -32.92
N LEU A 316 3.20 3.65 -31.90
CA LEU A 316 2.95 5.08 -31.98
C LEU A 316 4.23 5.87 -32.31
N MET A 317 5.31 5.63 -31.55
CA MET A 317 6.53 6.41 -31.62
C MET A 317 7.22 6.40 -33.00
N PRO A 318 7.28 5.30 -33.80
CA PRO A 318 7.88 5.30 -35.12
C PRO A 318 7.21 6.30 -36.08
N GLY A 319 5.89 6.40 -35.98
CA GLY A 319 5.12 7.39 -36.71
C GLY A 319 5.44 8.83 -36.31
N LEU A 320 5.58 9.08 -35.00
CA LEU A 320 5.94 10.37 -34.43
C LEU A 320 7.35 10.76 -34.87
N LEU A 321 8.36 9.89 -34.78
CA LEU A 321 9.73 10.11 -35.23
C LEU A 321 9.76 10.53 -36.70
N LEU A 322 8.99 9.83 -37.57
CA LEU A 322 8.91 10.17 -38.98
C LEU A 322 8.20 11.52 -39.21
N THR A 323 7.19 11.86 -38.41
CA THR A 323 6.46 13.13 -38.51
C THR A 323 7.35 14.32 -38.11
N PHE A 324 8.14 14.12 -37.04
CA PHE A 324 9.05 15.15 -36.52
C PHE A 324 10.46 15.11 -37.12
N SER A 325 10.78 14.21 -38.08
CA SER A 325 12.13 14.00 -38.61
C SER A 325 12.80 15.29 -39.05
N LYS A 326 12.09 16.13 -39.81
CA LYS A 326 12.63 17.44 -40.27
C LYS A 326 12.93 18.41 -39.10
N ALA A 327 12.13 18.35 -38.03
CA ALA A 327 12.39 19.16 -36.84
C ALA A 327 13.58 18.60 -36.05
N ILE A 328 13.71 17.27 -35.99
CA ILE A 328 14.86 16.58 -35.39
C ILE A 328 16.15 17.01 -36.08
N ASP A 329 16.21 16.99 -37.44
CA ASP A 329 17.37 17.41 -38.18
C ASP A 329 17.75 18.89 -37.93
N ASN A 330 16.74 19.76 -37.79
CA ASN A 330 16.94 21.19 -37.61
C ASN A 330 17.32 21.61 -36.18
N THR A 331 17.06 20.75 -35.19
CA THR A 331 17.29 21.05 -33.75
C THR A 331 18.44 20.26 -33.15
N HIS A 332 19.27 19.63 -33.98
CA HIS A 332 20.42 18.86 -33.54
C HIS A 332 21.45 19.75 -32.82
N HIS A 333 21.91 19.27 -31.66
CA HIS A 333 22.93 19.92 -30.84
C HIS A 333 23.94 18.92 -30.28
N LYS A 334 25.07 19.41 -29.85
CA LYS A 334 26.09 18.55 -29.22
C LYS A 334 25.60 17.99 -27.92
N SER A 335 25.80 16.69 -27.69
CA SER A 335 25.48 16.05 -26.41
C SER A 335 26.14 16.77 -25.23
N PHE A 336 25.36 17.05 -24.18
CA PHE A 336 25.85 17.62 -22.92
C PHE A 336 26.39 16.52 -21.95
N VAL A 337 26.07 15.27 -22.22
CA VAL A 337 26.54 14.15 -21.36
C VAL A 337 28.02 13.90 -21.66
N PRO A 338 28.93 14.02 -20.64
CA PRO A 338 30.35 13.83 -20.84
C PRO A 338 30.72 12.37 -20.97
N LYS A 339 31.80 12.07 -21.66
CA LYS A 339 32.43 10.74 -21.65
C LYS A 339 33.06 10.49 -20.29
N ILE A 340 32.78 9.31 -19.66
CA ILE A 340 33.31 8.92 -18.36
C ILE A 340 34.56 8.02 -18.45
N THR A 341 35.42 8.29 -19.42
CA THR A 341 36.66 7.53 -19.66
C THR A 341 37.56 7.45 -18.41
N ALA A 342 37.53 8.48 -17.53
CA ALA A 342 38.27 8.47 -16.27
C ALA A 342 37.72 7.37 -15.30
N VAL A 343 36.38 7.22 -15.22
CA VAL A 343 35.74 6.16 -14.42
C VAL A 343 36.08 4.80 -15.01
N GLY A 344 36.03 4.63 -16.33
CA GLY A 344 36.42 3.39 -16.99
C GLY A 344 37.89 3.01 -16.71
N LYS A 345 38.82 3.95 -16.75
CA LYS A 345 40.23 3.72 -16.37
C LYS A 345 40.39 3.35 -14.90
N PHE A 346 39.62 3.99 -14.01
CA PHE A 346 39.56 3.66 -12.59
C PHE A 346 39.08 2.22 -12.41
N CYS A 347 38.01 1.81 -13.04
CA CYS A 347 37.48 0.44 -12.98
C CYS A 347 38.52 -0.60 -13.46
N VAL A 348 39.24 -0.33 -14.54
CA VAL A 348 40.28 -1.22 -15.04
C VAL A 348 41.46 -1.30 -14.06
N ALA A 349 41.87 -0.18 -13.43
CA ALA A 349 42.97 -0.13 -12.48
C ALA A 349 42.66 -0.89 -11.17
N THR A 350 41.42 -0.77 -10.69
CA THR A 350 40.99 -1.32 -9.39
C THR A 350 40.27 -2.69 -9.47
N ARG A 351 40.28 -3.32 -10.65
CA ARG A 351 39.53 -4.55 -10.93
C ARG A 351 39.79 -5.73 -9.97
N TYR A 352 40.98 -5.79 -9.34
CA TYR A 352 41.31 -6.83 -8.37
C TYR A 352 41.02 -6.43 -6.90
N ILE A 353 40.72 -5.17 -6.65
CA ILE A 353 40.54 -4.60 -5.31
C ILE A 353 39.01 -4.48 -5.00
N ILE A 354 38.24 -3.86 -5.91
CA ILE A 354 36.84 -3.56 -5.64
C ILE A 354 35.95 -4.81 -5.60
N PRO A 355 36.02 -5.81 -6.48
CA PRO A 355 35.14 -6.96 -6.41
C PRO A 355 35.22 -7.76 -5.11
N PRO A 356 36.39 -8.04 -4.50
CA PRO A 356 36.44 -8.64 -3.17
C PRO A 356 35.80 -7.76 -2.08
N ILE A 357 36.03 -6.45 -2.12
CA ILE A 357 35.39 -5.48 -1.20
C ILE A 357 33.88 -5.49 -1.37
N LEU A 358 33.40 -5.52 -2.62
CA LEU A 358 31.99 -5.61 -2.92
C LEU A 358 31.36 -6.87 -2.33
N ILE A 359 31.99 -8.04 -2.49
CA ILE A 359 31.48 -9.30 -1.93
C ILE A 359 31.34 -9.20 -0.40
N VAL A 360 32.36 -8.68 0.27
CA VAL A 360 32.31 -8.46 1.73
C VAL A 360 31.23 -7.45 2.08
N GLY A 361 31.13 -6.34 1.33
CA GLY A 361 30.10 -5.33 1.53
C GLY A 361 28.68 -5.87 1.35
N VAL A 362 28.46 -6.71 0.33
CA VAL A 362 27.14 -7.36 0.09
C VAL A 362 26.79 -8.33 1.23
N ILE A 363 27.75 -9.10 1.73
CA ILE A 363 27.54 -10.01 2.86
C ILE A 363 27.16 -9.20 4.12
N ILE A 364 27.88 -8.12 4.40
CA ILE A 364 27.58 -7.24 5.54
C ILE A 364 26.18 -6.63 5.35
N ALA A 365 25.88 -6.11 4.17
CA ALA A 365 24.60 -5.51 3.85
C ALA A 365 23.43 -6.51 4.00
N PHE A 366 23.62 -7.77 3.63
CA PHE A 366 22.63 -8.84 3.86
C PHE A 366 22.31 -8.99 5.35
N PHE A 367 23.32 -9.08 6.22
CA PHE A 367 23.09 -9.20 7.66
C PHE A 367 22.47 -7.95 8.27
N LEU A 368 22.86 -6.76 7.80
CA LEU A 368 22.31 -5.50 8.30
C LEU A 368 20.87 -5.28 7.83
N SER A 369 20.55 -5.60 6.58
CA SER A 369 19.18 -5.48 6.06
C SER A 369 18.21 -6.40 6.81
N ASN A 370 18.65 -7.61 7.21
CA ASN A 370 17.83 -8.51 8.01
C ASN A 370 17.65 -8.07 9.49
N LYS A 371 18.43 -7.08 9.94
CA LYS A 371 18.32 -6.48 11.27
C LYS A 371 17.58 -5.13 11.26
N ALA A 372 17.17 -4.65 10.09
CA ALA A 372 16.38 -3.43 9.99
C ALA A 372 15.06 -3.61 10.74
N ASN A 373 14.59 -2.55 11.37
CA ASN A 373 13.32 -2.55 12.07
C ASN A 373 12.20 -2.39 11.04
N TYR A 374 11.51 -3.49 10.74
CA TYR A 374 10.36 -3.48 9.85
C TYR A 374 9.12 -3.12 10.64
N VAL A 375 8.38 -2.13 10.16
CA VAL A 375 7.13 -1.63 10.74
C VAL A 375 5.98 -1.89 9.78
N TYR A 376 4.83 -2.16 10.35
CA TYR A 376 3.61 -2.54 9.64
C TYR A 376 2.55 -1.44 9.72
N ASP A 377 2.49 -0.72 10.84
CA ASP A 377 1.64 0.45 11.01
C ASP A 377 2.23 1.69 10.32
N THR A 378 1.37 2.41 9.59
CA THR A 378 1.73 3.67 8.93
C THR A 378 1.91 4.84 9.89
N ASN A 379 1.31 4.77 11.09
CA ASN A 379 1.42 5.79 12.12
C ASN A 379 2.81 5.82 12.79
N THR A 380 3.57 4.73 12.70
CA THR A 380 4.96 4.66 13.18
C THR A 380 5.98 5.23 12.20
N LEU A 381 5.54 5.65 11.01
CA LEU A 381 6.38 6.22 9.96
C LEU A 381 6.33 7.74 9.97
N GLU A 382 7.51 8.37 9.80
CA GLU A 382 7.60 9.81 9.61
C GLU A 382 7.36 10.18 8.13
N SER A 383 6.47 11.13 7.88
CA SER A 383 6.29 11.76 6.58
C SER A 383 6.94 13.13 6.57
N SER A 384 7.59 13.50 5.45
CA SER A 384 8.18 14.85 5.29
C SER A 384 7.12 15.94 5.11
N THR A 385 5.92 15.57 4.68
CA THR A 385 4.77 16.45 4.49
C THR A 385 3.61 15.88 5.30
N MET A 386 2.95 16.73 6.08
CA MET A 386 1.81 16.36 6.88
C MET A 386 0.59 17.09 6.34
N SER A 387 -0.51 16.39 6.06
CA SER A 387 -1.78 17.04 5.71
C SER A 387 -2.42 17.65 6.95
N ASP A 388 -3.36 18.58 6.75
CA ASP A 388 -4.07 19.24 7.86
C ASP A 388 -4.80 18.21 8.74
N ASN A 389 -5.39 17.18 8.12
CA ASN A 389 -6.03 16.08 8.84
C ASN A 389 -5.03 15.31 9.73
N LYS A 390 -3.88 14.89 9.18
CA LYS A 390 -2.84 14.19 9.96
C LYS A 390 -2.23 15.08 11.05
N PHE A 391 -2.10 16.36 10.79
CA PHE A 391 -1.67 17.32 11.80
C PHE A 391 -2.68 17.36 12.95
N SER A 392 -3.97 17.43 12.63
CA SER A 392 -5.05 17.41 13.62
C SER A 392 -5.01 16.13 14.48
N VAL A 393 -4.96 14.96 13.87
CA VAL A 393 -4.81 13.67 14.58
C VAL A 393 -3.54 13.65 15.44
N SER A 394 -2.43 14.19 14.95
CA SER A 394 -1.18 14.23 15.71
C SER A 394 -1.25 15.11 16.94
N MET A 395 -2.01 16.22 16.88
CA MET A 395 -2.24 17.10 18.02
C MET A 395 -3.08 16.41 19.09
N VAL A 396 -4.19 15.78 18.71
CA VAL A 396 -5.02 14.99 19.65
C VAL A 396 -4.19 13.90 20.34
N ASN A 397 -3.42 13.14 19.56
CA ASN A 397 -2.62 12.03 20.09
C ASN A 397 -1.44 12.49 20.95
N LYS A 398 -0.89 13.67 20.70
CA LYS A 398 0.21 14.24 21.48
C LYS A 398 -0.25 14.65 22.88
N GLU A 399 -1.41 15.29 22.98
CA GLU A 399 -1.91 15.82 24.25
C GLU A 399 -2.65 14.76 25.07
N PHE A 400 -3.53 13.95 24.45
CA PHE A 400 -4.37 12.97 25.16
C PHE A 400 -4.00 11.50 24.88
N GLY A 401 -2.86 11.27 24.24
CA GLY A 401 -2.37 9.93 23.94
C GLY A 401 -3.08 9.24 22.77
N MET A 402 -2.44 8.21 22.25
CA MET A 402 -2.97 7.37 21.18
C MET A 402 -3.90 6.32 21.75
N VAL A 403 -5.03 6.07 21.10
CA VAL A 403 -6.00 5.04 21.48
C VAL A 403 -5.75 3.78 20.65
N ASN A 404 -5.31 2.71 21.31
CA ASN A 404 -5.11 1.39 20.70
C ASN A 404 -6.31 0.50 21.02
N GLN A 405 -7.31 0.48 20.13
CA GLN A 405 -8.53 -0.30 20.30
C GLN A 405 -8.37 -1.73 19.79
N LEU A 406 -8.98 -2.67 20.52
CA LEU A 406 -9.06 -4.07 20.19
C LEU A 406 -10.48 -4.58 20.43
N ALA A 407 -11.12 -5.12 19.41
CA ALA A 407 -12.36 -5.87 19.56
C ALA A 407 -12.03 -7.35 19.84
N VAL A 408 -12.70 -7.91 20.84
CA VAL A 408 -12.68 -9.34 21.16
C VAL A 408 -14.07 -9.90 20.88
N ILE A 409 -14.16 -10.78 19.88
CA ILE A 409 -15.42 -11.39 19.46
C ILE A 409 -15.48 -12.82 20.02
N VAL A 410 -16.57 -13.15 20.67
CA VAL A 410 -16.84 -14.44 21.32
C VAL A 410 -18.28 -14.88 21.06
N PRO A 411 -18.61 -16.19 21.08
CA PRO A 411 -20.00 -16.65 21.00
C PRO A 411 -20.87 -16.06 22.11
N ASN A 412 -22.05 -15.54 21.75
CA ASN A 412 -23.01 -14.94 22.68
C ASN A 412 -23.85 -15.97 23.46
N GLY A 413 -24.84 -15.50 24.22
CA GLY A 413 -25.89 -16.32 24.87
C GLY A 413 -25.67 -16.64 26.36
N ASP A 414 -24.60 -16.13 26.99
CA ASP A 414 -24.33 -16.29 28.40
C ASP A 414 -23.75 -15.01 29.01
N TYR A 415 -24.63 -14.09 29.39
CA TYR A 415 -24.27 -12.80 29.98
C TYR A 415 -23.41 -12.90 31.24
N GLU A 416 -23.64 -13.93 32.08
CA GLU A 416 -22.84 -14.14 33.30
C GLU A 416 -21.38 -14.47 32.93
N LYS A 417 -21.20 -15.33 31.96
CA LYS A 417 -19.88 -15.68 31.42
C LYS A 417 -19.18 -14.49 30.76
N GLU A 418 -19.92 -13.66 30.01
CA GLU A 418 -19.43 -12.43 29.44
C GLU A 418 -18.94 -11.46 30.53
N ALA A 419 -19.76 -11.20 31.56
CA ALA A 419 -19.40 -10.34 32.68
C ALA A 419 -18.16 -10.85 33.45
N GLN A 420 -18.03 -12.17 33.64
CA GLN A 420 -16.85 -12.77 34.26
C GLN A 420 -15.60 -12.61 33.41
N THR A 421 -15.75 -12.69 32.09
CA THR A 421 -14.65 -12.50 31.13
C THR A 421 -14.17 -11.06 31.12
N LEU A 422 -15.09 -10.10 31.03
CA LEU A 422 -14.80 -8.66 31.11
C LEU A 422 -14.06 -8.31 32.40
N LYS A 423 -14.57 -8.78 33.55
CA LYS A 423 -13.91 -8.60 34.87
C LYS A 423 -12.53 -9.25 34.98
N ALA A 424 -12.24 -10.27 34.18
CA ALA A 424 -10.93 -10.89 34.11
C ALA A 424 -9.98 -10.09 33.19
N LEU A 425 -10.50 -9.49 32.13
CA LEU A 425 -9.76 -8.61 31.21
C LEU A 425 -9.37 -7.28 31.86
N GLU A 426 -10.26 -6.64 32.60
CA GLU A 426 -10.00 -5.39 33.35
C GLU A 426 -8.84 -5.50 34.36
N LYS A 427 -8.49 -6.71 34.80
CA LYS A 427 -7.38 -6.93 35.74
C LYS A 427 -6.02 -7.02 35.07
N LEU A 428 -5.97 -6.99 33.75
CA LEU A 428 -4.72 -7.06 33.00
C LEU A 428 -4.10 -5.67 32.94
N ASP A 429 -2.84 -5.53 33.31
CA ASP A 429 -2.11 -4.26 33.23
C ASP A 429 -2.01 -3.71 31.80
N VAL A 430 -2.17 -4.58 30.79
CA VAL A 430 -2.14 -4.24 29.37
C VAL A 430 -3.47 -3.68 28.85
N VAL A 431 -4.55 -3.78 29.62
CA VAL A 431 -5.89 -3.27 29.30
C VAL A 431 -6.12 -1.99 30.11
N LYS A 432 -6.36 -0.86 29.42
CA LYS A 432 -6.69 0.41 30.05
C LYS A 432 -8.19 0.45 30.39
N SER A 433 -9.03 0.09 29.44
CA SER A 433 -10.47 -0.01 29.62
C SER A 433 -11.03 -1.23 28.85
N CYS A 434 -12.17 -1.73 29.28
CA CYS A 434 -12.83 -2.86 28.66
C CYS A 434 -14.34 -2.66 28.75
N GLN A 435 -15.05 -2.70 27.63
CA GLN A 435 -16.47 -2.51 27.53
C GLN A 435 -17.12 -3.68 26.79
N GLY A 436 -18.21 -4.17 27.32
CA GLY A 436 -19.09 -5.16 26.72
C GLY A 436 -20.46 -5.03 27.38
N LEU A 437 -21.48 -5.68 26.82
CA LEU A 437 -22.83 -5.55 27.34
C LEU A 437 -22.95 -5.94 28.82
N GLY A 438 -22.09 -6.87 29.28
CA GLY A 438 -22.09 -7.40 30.65
C GLY A 438 -21.50 -6.47 31.73
N ASN A 439 -20.92 -5.31 31.39
CA ASN A 439 -20.38 -4.36 32.37
C ASN A 439 -20.85 -2.91 32.12
N ILE A 440 -21.88 -2.70 31.30
CA ILE A 440 -22.54 -1.40 31.18
C ILE A 440 -23.52 -1.25 32.35
N GLU A 441 -23.32 -0.20 33.14
CA GLU A 441 -24.23 0.15 34.23
C GLU A 441 -25.55 0.69 33.66
N ALA A 442 -26.65 0.10 34.07
CA ALA A 442 -27.98 0.54 33.71
C ALA A 442 -28.45 1.66 34.66
N MET A 443 -28.52 1.35 35.97
CA MET A 443 -29.13 2.22 36.96
C MET A 443 -28.78 1.72 38.37
N ASP A 444 -28.46 2.61 39.30
CA ASP A 444 -28.24 2.33 40.73
C ASP A 444 -27.28 1.17 41.02
N GLY A 445 -26.21 1.00 40.21
CA GLY A 445 -25.21 -0.04 40.35
C GLY A 445 -25.60 -1.41 39.76
N TYR A 446 -26.75 -1.52 39.13
CA TYR A 446 -27.13 -2.70 38.35
C TYR A 446 -26.61 -2.59 36.90
N MET A 447 -26.10 -3.71 36.38
CA MET A 447 -25.67 -3.81 34.99
C MET A 447 -26.85 -4.14 34.06
N LEU A 448 -26.75 -3.76 32.77
CA LEU A 448 -27.78 -4.07 31.78
C LEU A 448 -28.12 -5.56 31.69
N THR A 449 -27.18 -6.42 31.97
CA THR A 449 -27.33 -7.88 31.89
C THR A 449 -27.66 -8.56 33.27
N ASP A 450 -27.76 -7.79 34.36
CA ASP A 450 -28.11 -8.34 35.65
C ASP A 450 -29.54 -8.89 35.64
N LYS A 451 -29.70 -10.08 36.20
CA LYS A 451 -30.99 -10.73 36.30
C LYS A 451 -31.74 -10.19 37.49
N LEU A 452 -32.89 -9.60 37.25
CA LEU A 452 -33.77 -9.03 38.27
C LEU A 452 -35.06 -9.82 38.36
N ASN A 453 -35.55 -10.01 39.60
CA ASN A 453 -36.91 -10.48 39.80
C ASN A 453 -37.91 -9.31 39.75
N PRO A 454 -39.26 -9.55 39.67
CA PRO A 454 -40.25 -8.49 39.55
C PRO A 454 -40.17 -7.41 40.62
N ARG A 455 -39.82 -7.78 41.84
CA ARG A 455 -39.70 -6.83 42.95
C ARG A 455 -38.47 -5.91 42.79
N GLN A 456 -37.32 -6.49 42.47
CA GLN A 456 -36.10 -5.71 42.25
C GLN A 456 -36.29 -4.76 41.07
N PHE A 457 -36.89 -5.23 39.99
CA PHE A 457 -37.19 -4.43 38.80
C PHE A 457 -38.19 -3.30 39.15
N ALA A 458 -39.26 -3.57 39.89
CA ALA A 458 -40.23 -2.57 40.30
C ALA A 458 -39.59 -1.47 41.20
N GLU A 459 -38.73 -1.87 42.14
CA GLU A 459 -38.00 -0.93 43.01
C GLU A 459 -36.99 -0.07 42.20
N LEU A 460 -36.40 -0.58 41.13
CA LEU A 460 -35.41 0.11 40.33
C LEU A 460 -36.01 1.20 39.41
N ILE A 461 -37.17 0.93 38.84
CA ILE A 461 -37.80 1.88 37.85
C ILE A 461 -39.04 2.57 38.46
N ASP A 462 -39.20 2.52 39.78
CA ASP A 462 -40.33 3.14 40.52
C ASP A 462 -41.72 2.71 40.00
N LEU A 463 -41.89 1.40 39.75
CA LEU A 463 -43.10 0.80 39.24
C LEU A 463 -43.88 0.04 40.30
N ASP A 464 -45.21 -0.01 40.18
CA ASP A 464 -46.03 -0.86 41.07
C ASP A 464 -45.70 -2.32 40.87
N ILE A 465 -45.45 -3.07 41.99
CA ILE A 465 -45.10 -4.47 41.97
C ILE A 465 -46.10 -5.38 41.25
N GLU A 466 -47.42 -5.03 41.33
CA GLU A 466 -48.47 -5.76 40.63
C GLU A 466 -48.36 -5.60 39.10
N VAL A 467 -47.87 -4.45 38.63
CA VAL A 467 -47.60 -4.20 37.21
C VAL A 467 -46.33 -4.97 36.78
N ALA A 468 -45.29 -4.97 37.60
CA ALA A 468 -44.08 -5.76 37.33
C ALA A 468 -44.38 -7.24 37.23
N ASP A 469 -45.19 -7.81 38.17
CA ASP A 469 -45.61 -9.21 38.12
C ASP A 469 -46.40 -9.54 36.84
N MET A 470 -47.24 -8.62 36.36
CA MET A 470 -47.95 -8.78 35.07
C MET A 470 -46.97 -8.77 33.86
N LEU A 471 -46.02 -7.86 33.86
CA LEU A 471 -45.01 -7.73 32.78
C LEU A 471 -44.14 -9.00 32.70
N TYR A 472 -43.66 -9.47 33.83
CA TYR A 472 -42.86 -10.70 33.90
C TYR A 472 -43.68 -11.94 33.49
N SER A 473 -44.98 -11.97 33.83
CA SER A 473 -45.88 -13.02 33.35
C SER A 473 -46.09 -12.96 31.85
N ALA A 474 -46.22 -11.77 31.29
CA ALA A 474 -46.34 -11.56 29.85
C ALA A 474 -45.05 -11.94 29.12
N TYR A 475 -43.90 -11.56 29.66
CA TYR A 475 -42.59 -11.96 29.13
C TYR A 475 -42.40 -13.49 29.15
N ALA A 476 -42.70 -14.16 30.27
CA ALA A 476 -42.61 -15.60 30.35
C ALA A 476 -43.54 -16.32 29.34
N LEU A 477 -44.69 -15.75 29.03
CA LEU A 477 -45.59 -16.26 27.98
C LEU A 477 -45.01 -16.06 26.59
N ASP A 478 -44.46 -14.90 26.33
CA ASP A 478 -43.81 -14.57 25.06
C ASP A 478 -42.63 -15.50 24.79
N GLN A 479 -41.76 -15.70 25.76
CA GLN A 479 -40.63 -16.61 25.69
C GLN A 479 -41.01 -18.11 25.79
N SER A 480 -42.29 -18.43 25.91
CA SER A 480 -42.81 -19.81 26.11
C SER A 480 -42.24 -20.50 27.33
N ASP A 481 -41.82 -19.76 28.35
CA ASP A 481 -41.34 -20.30 29.64
C ASP A 481 -42.48 -20.55 30.60
N TYR A 482 -43.23 -21.63 30.35
CA TYR A 482 -44.35 -22.04 31.20
C TYR A 482 -43.92 -22.51 32.60
N GLY A 483 -42.62 -22.84 32.78
CA GLY A 483 -42.06 -23.23 34.08
C GLY A 483 -42.12 -22.08 35.09
N ALA A 484 -41.76 -20.88 34.67
CA ALA A 484 -41.80 -19.67 35.49
C ALA A 484 -43.22 -19.33 35.92
N LEU A 485 -44.23 -19.51 35.06
CA LEU A 485 -45.63 -19.27 35.39
C LEU A 485 -46.20 -20.28 36.42
N VAL A 486 -45.73 -21.53 36.36
CA VAL A 486 -46.20 -22.58 37.27
C VAL A 486 -45.54 -22.49 38.65
N SER A 487 -44.28 -22.13 38.73
CA SER A 487 -43.51 -21.98 39.98
C SER A 487 -43.80 -20.68 40.73
N GLY A 488 -44.39 -19.70 40.08
CA GLY A 488 -44.67 -18.36 40.59
C GLY A 488 -43.66 -17.34 40.07
N VAL A 489 -44.18 -16.21 39.55
CA VAL A 489 -43.40 -15.18 38.86
C VAL A 489 -42.46 -14.41 39.78
N SER A 490 -42.73 -14.39 41.10
CA SER A 490 -41.95 -13.63 42.10
C SER A 490 -40.46 -14.01 42.21
N GLU A 491 -40.12 -15.24 41.82
CA GLU A 491 -38.74 -15.74 41.79
C GLU A 491 -38.18 -15.86 40.36
N TYR A 492 -38.93 -15.43 39.38
CA TYR A 492 -38.48 -15.44 37.97
C TYR A 492 -37.53 -14.29 37.72
N GLU A 493 -36.32 -14.57 37.35
CA GLU A 493 -35.27 -13.58 37.08
C GLU A 493 -35.08 -13.43 35.59
N VAL A 494 -35.14 -12.18 35.10
CA VAL A 494 -34.94 -11.80 33.69
C VAL A 494 -33.83 -10.75 33.61
N PRO A 495 -32.92 -10.82 32.63
CA PRO A 495 -31.94 -9.73 32.40
C PRO A 495 -32.65 -8.39 32.24
N PHE A 496 -32.09 -7.33 32.85
CA PHE A 496 -32.67 -6.00 32.83
C PHE A 496 -32.93 -5.53 31.39
N ILE A 497 -31.93 -5.69 30.51
CA ILE A 497 -32.03 -5.30 29.09
C ILE A 497 -33.18 -6.00 28.37
N ASP A 498 -33.36 -7.32 28.62
CA ASP A 498 -34.39 -8.08 27.91
C ASP A 498 -35.80 -7.66 28.37
N MET A 499 -35.96 -7.39 29.68
CA MET A 499 -37.23 -6.89 30.22
C MET A 499 -37.52 -5.48 29.74
N PHE A 500 -36.49 -4.61 29.69
CA PHE A 500 -36.62 -3.22 29.23
C PHE A 500 -37.08 -3.17 27.76
N LEU A 501 -36.40 -3.91 26.89
CA LEU A 501 -36.77 -3.99 25.45
C LEU A 501 -38.18 -4.57 25.27
N PHE A 502 -38.56 -5.58 26.06
CA PHE A 502 -39.89 -6.13 26.01
C PHE A 502 -40.95 -5.09 26.38
N ILE A 503 -40.71 -4.31 27.43
CA ILE A 503 -41.66 -3.25 27.86
C ILE A 503 -41.85 -2.20 26.75
N TYR A 504 -40.74 -1.78 26.13
CA TYR A 504 -40.79 -0.82 25.03
C TYR A 504 -41.58 -1.37 23.84
N ASP A 505 -41.37 -2.63 23.45
CA ASP A 505 -42.12 -3.31 22.39
C ASP A 505 -43.62 -3.42 22.72
N GLN A 506 -43.98 -3.69 24.00
CA GLN A 506 -45.40 -3.71 24.42
C GLN A 506 -46.04 -2.34 24.39
N LYS A 507 -45.29 -1.27 24.70
CA LYS A 507 -45.73 0.14 24.59
C LYS A 507 -45.98 0.51 23.10
N GLU A 508 -45.03 0.25 22.22
CA GLU A 508 -45.19 0.54 20.78
C GLU A 508 -46.35 -0.26 20.15
N SER A 509 -46.55 -1.49 20.61
CA SER A 509 -47.69 -2.31 20.20
C SER A 509 -49.04 -1.81 20.74
N GLY A 510 -49.07 -0.80 21.62
CA GLY A 510 -50.26 -0.25 22.26
C GLY A 510 -50.89 -1.13 23.31
N ASN A 511 -50.15 -2.11 23.83
CA ASN A 511 -50.62 -3.03 24.89
C ASN A 511 -50.46 -2.41 26.27
N ILE A 512 -49.56 -1.45 26.44
CA ILE A 512 -49.27 -0.76 27.70
C ILE A 512 -49.32 0.77 27.41
N THR A 513 -49.84 1.53 28.36
CA THR A 513 -49.81 2.99 28.40
C THR A 513 -49.04 3.43 29.63
N LEU A 514 -48.03 4.26 29.42
CA LEU A 514 -47.19 4.86 30.46
C LEU A 514 -47.60 6.31 30.68
N ASP A 515 -47.21 6.94 31.78
CA ASP A 515 -47.36 8.37 31.96
C ASP A 515 -46.29 9.13 31.15
N ASP A 516 -46.52 10.43 30.85
CA ASP A 516 -45.73 11.21 29.94
C ASP A 516 -44.24 11.29 30.38
N ASP A 517 -43.95 11.42 31.68
CA ASP A 517 -42.61 11.55 32.23
C ASP A 517 -41.82 10.21 32.10
N LEU A 518 -42.50 9.08 32.35
CA LEU A 518 -41.89 7.74 32.22
C LEU A 518 -41.71 7.37 30.75
N GLU A 519 -42.60 7.83 29.86
CA GLU A 519 -42.51 7.62 28.43
C GLU A 519 -41.29 8.31 27.82
N GLU A 520 -41.00 9.58 28.21
CA GLU A 520 -39.82 10.33 27.76
C GLU A 520 -38.52 9.62 28.22
N THR A 521 -38.41 9.30 29.51
CA THR A 521 -37.26 8.60 30.08
C THR A 521 -37.04 7.23 29.42
N LEU A 522 -38.12 6.47 29.16
CA LEU A 522 -38.03 5.16 28.52
C LEU A 522 -37.56 5.27 27.05
N THR A 523 -37.96 6.31 26.36
CA THR A 523 -37.61 6.52 24.95
C THR A 523 -36.12 6.88 24.80
N ASP A 524 -35.62 7.77 25.68
CA ASP A 524 -34.19 8.16 25.68
C ASP A 524 -33.28 6.98 26.04
N ALA A 525 -33.65 6.25 27.12
CA ALA A 525 -32.90 5.06 27.52
C ALA A 525 -32.96 3.95 26.44
N TYR A 526 -34.07 3.81 25.73
CA TYR A 526 -34.22 2.84 24.64
C TYR A 526 -33.21 3.09 23.51
N SER A 527 -33.08 4.35 23.10
CA SER A 527 -32.10 4.71 22.05
C SER A 527 -30.68 4.30 22.46
N GLN A 528 -30.26 4.65 23.68
CA GLN A 528 -28.92 4.31 24.18
C GLN A 528 -28.71 2.78 24.33
N ILE A 529 -29.70 2.06 24.81
CA ILE A 529 -29.64 0.58 24.94
C ILE A 529 -29.58 -0.10 23.57
N CYS A 530 -30.33 0.39 22.57
CA CYS A 530 -30.26 -0.12 21.21
C CYS A 530 -28.88 0.09 20.59
N ILE A 531 -28.32 1.29 20.73
CA ILE A 531 -26.95 1.61 20.25
C ILE A 531 -25.94 0.66 20.91
N ALA A 532 -25.97 0.52 22.22
CA ALA A 532 -25.09 -0.40 22.94
C ALA A 532 -25.26 -1.86 22.49
N LYS A 533 -26.51 -2.29 22.29
CA LYS A 533 -26.83 -3.62 21.81
C LYS A 533 -26.30 -3.85 20.39
N ASP A 534 -26.59 -2.95 19.46
CA ASP A 534 -26.19 -3.08 18.06
C ASP A 534 -24.67 -3.04 17.90
N GLN A 535 -23.96 -2.36 18.81
CA GLN A 535 -22.50 -2.39 18.85
C GLN A 535 -21.90 -3.65 19.47
N LEU A 536 -22.52 -4.20 20.52
CA LEU A 536 -21.86 -5.18 21.38
C LEU A 536 -22.47 -6.58 21.33
N LEU A 537 -23.66 -6.74 20.75
CA LEU A 537 -24.39 -8.00 20.64
C LEU A 537 -24.84 -8.25 19.21
N GLY A 538 -24.22 -9.23 18.55
CA GLY A 538 -24.61 -9.73 17.24
C GLY A 538 -25.61 -10.87 17.30
N GLU A 539 -25.91 -11.48 16.13
CA GLU A 539 -26.85 -12.63 16.04
C GLU A 539 -26.28 -13.86 16.77
N ASP A 540 -25.02 -14.20 16.51
CA ASP A 540 -24.36 -15.39 17.07
C ASP A 540 -23.19 -15.03 18.00
N ASN A 541 -22.73 -13.78 18.03
CA ASN A 541 -21.52 -13.35 18.73
C ASN A 541 -21.74 -12.12 19.61
N SER A 542 -20.92 -11.98 20.65
CA SER A 542 -20.77 -10.75 21.45
C SER A 542 -19.42 -10.11 21.18
N ARG A 543 -19.36 -8.79 21.15
CA ARG A 543 -18.15 -7.99 20.96
C ARG A 543 -17.78 -7.29 22.25
N PHE A 544 -16.53 -7.47 22.70
CA PHE A 544 -15.94 -6.64 23.76
C PHE A 544 -14.97 -5.66 23.12
N VAL A 545 -15.06 -4.40 23.48
CA VAL A 545 -14.16 -3.33 23.01
C VAL A 545 -13.17 -3.03 24.12
N LEU A 546 -11.89 -3.20 23.84
CA LEU A 546 -10.80 -2.96 24.76
C LEU A 546 -9.96 -1.78 24.28
N GLU A 547 -9.54 -0.93 25.19
CA GLU A 547 -8.45 0.01 24.99
C GLU A 547 -7.18 -0.55 25.63
N LEU A 548 -6.11 -0.64 24.82
CA LEU A 548 -4.86 -1.25 25.24
C LEU A 548 -3.86 -0.18 25.70
N ASN A 549 -3.16 -0.49 26.81
CA ASN A 549 -2.08 0.33 27.33
C ASN A 549 -0.70 -0.12 26.81
N VAL A 550 -0.64 -0.39 25.48
CA VAL A 550 0.58 -0.80 24.78
C VAL A 550 0.65 -0.10 23.41
N PRO A 551 1.85 0.04 22.82
CA PRO A 551 2.00 0.57 21.47
C PRO A 551 1.16 -0.18 20.42
N TYR A 552 0.99 0.40 19.22
CA TYR A 552 0.25 -0.27 18.14
C TYR A 552 0.92 -1.56 17.69
N GLU A 553 2.25 -1.60 17.64
CA GLU A 553 3.02 -2.75 17.16
C GLU A 553 4.24 -3.06 18.03
N GLY A 554 4.80 -4.26 17.91
CA GLY A 554 6.00 -4.70 18.58
C GLY A 554 5.84 -5.95 19.44
N GLU A 555 6.93 -6.35 20.10
CA GLU A 555 6.93 -7.55 20.96
C GLU A 555 6.01 -7.41 22.16
N GLU A 556 5.90 -6.21 22.73
CA GLU A 556 5.03 -5.92 23.88
C GLU A 556 3.57 -6.07 23.49
N THR A 557 3.18 -5.53 22.34
CA THR A 557 1.82 -5.63 21.80
C THR A 557 1.46 -7.09 21.48
N THR A 558 2.36 -7.82 20.85
CA THR A 558 2.15 -9.24 20.57
C THR A 558 1.96 -10.05 21.87
N ALA A 559 2.76 -9.76 22.88
CA ALA A 559 2.62 -10.40 24.18
C ALA A 559 1.27 -10.05 24.88
N ALA A 560 0.81 -8.79 24.73
CA ALA A 560 -0.47 -8.35 25.24
C ALA A 560 -1.63 -9.08 24.55
N LEU A 561 -1.62 -9.21 23.22
CA LEU A 561 -2.62 -9.97 22.46
C LEU A 561 -2.68 -11.43 22.92
N ASP A 562 -1.52 -12.07 23.13
CA ASP A 562 -1.46 -13.45 23.63
C ASP A 562 -1.99 -13.55 25.07
N GLN A 563 -1.74 -12.56 25.94
CA GLN A 563 -2.25 -12.52 27.30
C GLN A 563 -3.77 -12.36 27.34
N ILE A 564 -4.33 -11.48 26.49
CA ILE A 564 -5.77 -11.27 26.34
C ILE A 564 -6.42 -12.57 25.86
N ARG A 565 -5.91 -13.17 24.78
CA ARG A 565 -6.41 -14.44 24.23
C ARG A 565 -6.42 -15.55 25.29
N ASN A 566 -5.33 -15.74 26.01
CA ASN A 566 -5.21 -16.74 27.06
C ASN A 566 -6.16 -16.47 28.24
N THR A 567 -6.54 -15.23 28.47
CA THR A 567 -7.50 -14.87 29.52
C THR A 567 -8.91 -15.20 29.09
N VAL A 568 -9.30 -14.85 27.86
CA VAL A 568 -10.61 -15.19 27.28
C VAL A 568 -10.76 -16.69 27.10
N ALA A 569 -9.69 -17.41 26.74
CA ALA A 569 -9.68 -18.88 26.59
C ALA A 569 -9.94 -19.67 27.91
N LYS A 570 -9.94 -18.99 29.06
CA LYS A 570 -10.41 -19.64 30.31
C LYS A 570 -11.92 -19.83 30.37
N PHE A 571 -12.66 -19.04 29.58
CA PHE A 571 -14.11 -19.01 29.54
C PHE A 571 -14.67 -19.55 28.22
N TYR A 572 -13.98 -19.32 27.10
CA TYR A 572 -14.39 -19.69 25.73
C TYR A 572 -13.40 -20.66 25.09
N ASN A 573 -13.87 -21.40 24.08
CA ASN A 573 -12.98 -22.26 23.32
C ASN A 573 -12.06 -21.35 22.45
N ILE A 574 -10.77 -21.66 22.41
CA ILE A 574 -9.76 -20.83 21.74
C ILE A 574 -10.02 -20.63 20.25
N ASP A 575 -10.65 -21.62 19.60
CA ASP A 575 -10.97 -21.58 18.16
C ASP A 575 -12.15 -20.65 17.83
N ASP A 576 -12.96 -20.30 18.86
CA ASP A 576 -14.14 -19.45 18.73
C ASP A 576 -13.85 -17.98 19.14
N ILE A 577 -12.60 -17.67 19.51
CA ILE A 577 -12.17 -16.34 19.91
C ILE A 577 -11.53 -15.64 18.70
N LEU A 578 -12.04 -14.45 18.33
CA LEU A 578 -11.39 -13.59 17.34
C LEU A 578 -10.97 -12.28 17.99
N LEU A 579 -9.73 -11.88 17.72
CA LEU A 579 -9.18 -10.57 18.09
C LEU A 579 -9.08 -9.71 16.84
N VAL A 580 -9.62 -8.50 16.86
CA VAL A 580 -9.72 -7.61 15.70
C VAL A 580 -9.33 -6.19 16.09
N GLY A 581 -8.34 -5.64 15.43
CA GLY A 581 -7.87 -4.26 15.65
C GLY A 581 -6.59 -3.99 14.88
N ASN A 582 -6.06 -2.76 15.00
CA ASN A 582 -4.81 -2.40 14.33
C ASN A 582 -3.65 -3.32 14.77
N ALA A 583 -3.54 -3.60 16.06
CA ALA A 583 -2.51 -4.47 16.60
C ALA A 583 -2.53 -5.90 16.04
N THR A 584 -3.71 -6.45 15.74
CA THR A 584 -3.84 -7.77 15.11
C THR A 584 -3.57 -7.74 13.62
N SER A 585 -3.95 -6.65 12.93
CA SER A 585 -3.62 -6.41 11.52
C SER A 585 -2.12 -6.38 11.32
N ASP A 586 -1.40 -5.64 12.16
CA ASP A 586 0.06 -5.52 12.08
C ASP A 586 0.77 -6.85 12.36
N LYS A 587 0.24 -7.65 13.30
CA LYS A 587 0.73 -9.01 13.57
C LYS A 587 0.53 -9.91 12.35
N ASP A 588 -0.65 -9.94 11.75
CA ASP A 588 -0.96 -10.75 10.57
C ASP A 588 -0.11 -10.35 9.35
N LEU A 589 0.14 -9.05 9.18
CA LEU A 589 1.06 -8.52 8.16
C LEU A 589 2.50 -8.97 8.43
N GLY A 590 2.95 -8.93 9.68
CA GLY A 590 4.26 -9.38 10.09
C GLY A 590 4.50 -10.88 9.83
N ASP A 591 3.52 -11.71 10.17
CA ASP A 591 3.56 -13.15 9.93
C ASP A 591 3.60 -13.49 8.43
N SER A 592 2.88 -12.72 7.60
CA SER A 592 2.89 -12.86 6.14
C SER A 592 4.18 -12.37 5.51
N PHE A 593 4.79 -11.32 6.06
CA PHE A 593 5.98 -10.65 5.50
C PHE A 593 7.18 -11.58 5.29
N ALA A 594 7.50 -12.43 6.24
CA ALA A 594 8.66 -13.34 6.15
C ALA A 594 8.52 -14.31 4.96
N THR A 595 7.31 -14.80 4.73
CA THR A 595 6.99 -15.69 3.59
C THR A 595 7.04 -14.91 2.28
N ASP A 596 6.40 -13.74 2.21
CA ASP A 596 6.34 -12.91 1.01
C ASP A 596 7.72 -12.40 0.61
N ASN A 597 8.56 -12.01 1.57
CA ASN A 597 9.95 -11.63 1.33
C ASN A 597 10.73 -12.78 0.66
N THR A 598 10.56 -14.00 1.15
CA THR A 598 11.22 -15.18 0.55
C THR A 598 10.70 -15.44 -0.86
N ILE A 599 9.39 -15.40 -1.07
CA ILE A 599 8.75 -15.59 -2.37
C ILE A 599 9.29 -14.55 -3.38
N ILE A 600 9.24 -13.27 -3.04
CA ILE A 600 9.70 -12.19 -3.93
C ILE A 600 11.18 -12.37 -4.26
N THR A 601 12.03 -12.53 -3.26
CA THR A 601 13.48 -12.61 -3.47
C THR A 601 13.85 -13.78 -4.37
N VAL A 602 13.24 -14.96 -4.14
CA VAL A 602 13.56 -16.17 -4.91
C VAL A 602 12.96 -16.10 -6.32
N LEU A 603 11.68 -15.73 -6.45
CA LEU A 603 11.01 -15.72 -7.75
C LEU A 603 11.54 -14.61 -8.68
N THR A 604 11.79 -13.41 -8.16
CA THR A 604 12.37 -12.33 -8.99
C THR A 604 13.75 -12.71 -9.49
N ALA A 605 14.61 -13.22 -8.61
CA ALA A 605 15.95 -13.67 -9.00
C ALA A 605 15.90 -14.82 -10.00
N LEU A 606 15.00 -15.80 -9.80
CA LEU A 606 14.83 -16.95 -10.69
C LEU A 606 14.32 -16.53 -12.07
N PHE A 607 13.27 -15.72 -12.15
CA PHE A 607 12.70 -15.27 -13.41
C PHE A 607 13.70 -14.43 -14.21
N VAL A 608 14.35 -13.46 -13.55
CA VAL A 608 15.37 -12.65 -14.19
C VAL A 608 16.55 -13.52 -14.65
N MET A 609 17.00 -14.49 -13.84
CA MET A 609 18.07 -15.40 -14.21
C MET A 609 17.72 -16.23 -15.46
N ILE A 610 16.49 -16.77 -15.54
CA ILE A 610 16.01 -17.52 -16.70
C ILE A 610 16.04 -16.62 -17.96
N ILE A 611 15.51 -15.40 -17.87
CA ILE A 611 15.50 -14.48 -19.02
C ILE A 611 16.92 -14.14 -19.47
N LEU A 612 17.82 -13.85 -18.54
CA LEU A 612 19.22 -13.54 -18.85
C LEU A 612 19.98 -14.73 -19.44
N LEU A 613 19.66 -15.96 -19.03
CA LEU A 613 20.21 -17.18 -19.64
C LEU A 613 19.88 -17.25 -21.12
N PHE A 614 18.63 -16.96 -21.50
CA PHE A 614 18.21 -16.92 -22.89
C PHE A 614 18.83 -15.76 -23.65
N THR A 615 18.94 -14.58 -23.01
CA THR A 615 19.48 -13.36 -23.63
C THR A 615 20.96 -13.47 -23.92
N PHE A 616 21.77 -13.88 -22.94
CA PHE A 616 23.24 -13.91 -23.09
C PHE A 616 23.78 -15.27 -23.53
N GLN A 617 22.98 -16.33 -23.53
CA GLN A 617 23.40 -17.69 -23.84
C GLN A 617 24.67 -18.12 -23.07
N SER A 618 24.80 -17.66 -21.86
CA SER A 618 25.92 -17.89 -20.94
C SER A 618 25.39 -18.15 -19.54
N ALA A 619 25.96 -19.13 -18.84
CA ALA A 619 25.54 -19.45 -17.48
C ALA A 619 26.14 -18.51 -16.40
N GLY A 620 27.33 -17.97 -16.66
CA GLY A 620 28.05 -17.15 -15.67
C GLY A 620 27.56 -15.71 -15.57
N LEU A 621 27.20 -15.10 -16.71
CA LEU A 621 26.75 -13.70 -16.76
C LEU A 621 25.45 -13.45 -15.98
N PRO A 622 24.38 -14.25 -16.11
CA PRO A 622 23.16 -14.07 -15.34
C PRO A 622 23.40 -14.07 -13.82
N VAL A 623 24.20 -15.02 -13.33
CA VAL A 623 24.52 -15.11 -11.89
C VAL A 623 25.23 -13.83 -11.43
N LEU A 624 26.19 -13.35 -12.18
CA LEU A 624 26.94 -12.14 -11.85
C LEU A 624 26.05 -10.90 -11.82
N LEU A 625 25.15 -10.76 -12.80
CA LEU A 625 24.23 -9.63 -12.89
C LEU A 625 23.21 -9.65 -11.74
N VAL A 626 22.57 -10.82 -11.51
CA VAL A 626 21.60 -10.98 -10.42
C VAL A 626 22.24 -10.72 -9.07
N VAL A 627 23.45 -11.26 -8.78
CA VAL A 627 24.15 -11.00 -7.52
C VAL A 627 24.50 -9.52 -7.34
N THR A 628 24.85 -8.82 -8.41
CA THR A 628 25.14 -7.37 -8.35
C THR A 628 23.90 -6.58 -7.96
N ILE A 629 22.75 -6.87 -8.57
CA ILE A 629 21.52 -6.15 -8.27
C ILE A 629 20.94 -6.58 -6.90
N GLN A 630 20.97 -7.87 -6.57
CA GLN A 630 20.57 -8.33 -5.23
C GLN A 630 21.43 -7.69 -4.13
N GLY A 631 22.73 -7.54 -4.39
CA GLY A 631 23.63 -6.81 -3.49
C GLY A 631 23.23 -5.35 -3.32
N SER A 632 22.78 -4.69 -4.38
CA SER A 632 22.27 -3.30 -4.31
C SER A 632 20.98 -3.17 -3.49
N ILE A 633 20.09 -4.18 -3.57
CA ILE A 633 18.86 -4.23 -2.76
C ILE A 633 19.23 -4.34 -1.27
N TRP A 634 20.09 -5.28 -0.90
CA TRP A 634 20.51 -5.40 0.50
C TRP A 634 21.27 -4.16 1.00
N MET A 635 22.09 -3.50 0.16
CA MET A 635 22.73 -2.24 0.52
C MET A 635 21.71 -1.11 0.74
N ASN A 636 20.66 -1.03 -0.10
CA ASN A 636 19.58 -0.06 0.08
C ASN A 636 18.92 -0.22 1.45
N PHE A 637 18.54 -1.45 1.79
CA PHE A 637 17.80 -1.73 3.03
C PHE A 637 18.70 -1.95 4.27
N SER A 638 20.02 -1.92 4.11
CA SER A 638 20.95 -1.84 5.25
C SER A 638 21.11 -0.43 5.80
N LEU A 639 20.86 0.60 4.99
CA LEU A 639 21.00 2.00 5.41
C LEU A 639 20.05 2.40 6.55
N PRO A 640 18.77 2.04 6.56
CA PRO A 640 17.87 2.36 7.68
C PRO A 640 18.38 1.82 9.01
N TYR A 641 18.87 0.57 9.04
CA TYR A 641 19.48 0.01 10.26
C TYR A 641 20.66 0.87 10.77
N LEU A 642 21.51 1.37 9.86
CA LEU A 642 22.65 2.22 10.23
C LEU A 642 22.23 3.62 10.69
N LEU A 643 21.11 4.12 10.19
CA LEU A 643 20.54 5.43 10.53
C LEU A 643 19.54 5.35 11.69
N ASN A 644 19.22 4.15 12.16
CA ASN A 644 18.18 3.88 13.16
C ASN A 644 16.80 4.38 12.73
N GLU A 645 16.47 4.13 11.45
CA GLU A 645 15.19 4.46 10.83
C GLU A 645 14.33 3.20 10.68
N ASN A 646 13.02 3.37 10.75
CA ASN A 646 12.05 2.32 10.45
C ASN A 646 11.97 2.05 8.95
N VAL A 647 11.66 0.80 8.60
CA VAL A 647 11.43 0.37 7.21
C VAL A 647 10.00 -0.11 7.06
N TYR A 648 9.23 0.55 6.22
CA TYR A 648 7.89 0.06 5.91
C TYR A 648 7.96 -1.28 5.15
N PHE A 649 7.32 -2.31 5.67
CA PHE A 649 7.39 -3.67 5.14
C PHE A 649 7.01 -3.78 3.66
N LEU A 650 5.92 -3.10 3.26
CA LEU A 650 5.45 -3.07 1.88
C LEU A 650 6.46 -2.36 0.97
N GLY A 651 7.11 -1.30 1.46
CA GLY A 651 8.19 -0.61 0.77
C GLY A 651 9.36 -1.56 0.46
N TYR A 652 9.72 -2.44 1.39
CA TYR A 652 10.73 -3.45 1.15
C TYR A 652 10.32 -4.43 0.03
N LEU A 653 9.12 -5.02 0.13
CA LEU A 653 8.64 -6.03 -0.81
C LEU A 653 8.52 -5.48 -2.24
N VAL A 654 7.83 -4.34 -2.37
CA VAL A 654 7.57 -3.69 -3.65
C VAL A 654 8.86 -3.20 -4.31
N VAL A 655 9.69 -2.48 -3.55
CA VAL A 655 10.92 -1.90 -4.11
C VAL A 655 11.94 -2.98 -4.44
N SER A 656 12.02 -4.08 -3.67
CA SER A 656 12.91 -5.21 -3.99
C SER A 656 12.56 -5.83 -5.34
N ALA A 657 11.27 -6.05 -5.63
CA ALA A 657 10.80 -6.58 -6.90
C ALA A 657 11.06 -5.60 -8.07
N ILE A 658 10.73 -4.31 -7.87
CA ILE A 658 10.94 -3.26 -8.87
C ILE A 658 12.45 -3.08 -9.14
N GLN A 659 13.26 -2.99 -8.10
CA GLN A 659 14.69 -2.78 -8.21
C GLN A 659 15.36 -3.97 -8.94
N MET A 660 15.00 -5.22 -8.62
CA MET A 660 15.50 -6.39 -9.34
C MET A 660 15.09 -6.37 -10.81
N GLY A 661 13.81 -6.10 -11.11
CA GLY A 661 13.29 -6.13 -12.48
C GLY A 661 13.76 -4.95 -13.34
N ALA A 662 13.75 -3.74 -12.80
CA ALA A 662 14.00 -2.51 -13.57
C ALA A 662 15.48 -2.12 -13.62
N THR A 663 16.23 -2.26 -12.51
CA THR A 663 17.62 -1.79 -12.51
C THR A 663 18.60 -2.79 -13.12
N ILE A 664 18.18 -4.06 -13.31
CA ILE A 664 18.96 -5.05 -14.06
C ILE A 664 19.21 -4.61 -15.51
N ASP A 665 18.32 -3.78 -16.09
CA ASP A 665 18.44 -3.27 -17.44
C ASP A 665 19.71 -2.42 -17.61
N TYR A 666 20.11 -1.66 -16.60
CA TYR A 666 21.38 -0.93 -16.62
C TYR A 666 22.60 -1.87 -16.71
N ALA A 667 22.53 -2.99 -16.00
CA ALA A 667 23.56 -4.01 -16.06
C ALA A 667 23.57 -4.75 -17.41
N ILE A 668 22.40 -5.00 -18.00
CA ILE A 668 22.26 -5.60 -19.33
C ILE A 668 22.89 -4.70 -20.40
N VAL A 669 22.61 -3.39 -20.37
CA VAL A 669 23.13 -2.44 -21.37
C VAL A 669 24.66 -2.40 -21.35
N ILE A 670 25.30 -2.30 -20.17
CA ILE A 670 26.77 -2.33 -20.08
C ILE A 670 27.32 -3.67 -20.57
N THR A 671 26.70 -4.77 -20.13
CA THR A 671 27.18 -6.12 -20.44
C THR A 671 27.06 -6.43 -21.93
N SER A 672 25.94 -6.07 -22.56
CA SER A 672 25.74 -6.26 -24.01
C SER A 672 26.77 -5.45 -24.81
N ARG A 673 26.98 -4.16 -24.49
CA ARG A 673 27.99 -3.34 -25.16
C ARG A 673 29.41 -3.91 -24.96
N TYR A 674 29.73 -4.37 -23.75
CA TYR A 674 31.01 -5.00 -23.47
C TYR A 674 31.21 -6.29 -24.28
N MET A 675 30.18 -7.15 -24.36
CA MET A 675 30.24 -8.40 -25.11
C MET A 675 30.45 -8.16 -26.63
N ASP A 676 29.81 -7.15 -27.18
CA ASP A 676 29.96 -6.75 -28.58
C ASP A 676 31.37 -6.18 -28.84
N LEU A 677 31.83 -5.24 -28.03
CA LEU A 677 33.10 -4.54 -28.21
C LEU A 677 34.32 -5.47 -28.04
N LYS A 678 34.29 -6.43 -27.11
CA LYS A 678 35.41 -7.36 -26.89
C LYS A 678 35.66 -8.31 -28.07
N THR A 679 34.75 -8.39 -29.04
CA THR A 679 34.95 -9.21 -30.23
C THR A 679 36.01 -8.61 -31.20
N TYR A 680 36.22 -7.30 -31.14
CA TYR A 680 37.09 -6.59 -32.06
C TYR A 680 38.08 -5.61 -31.43
N MET A 681 38.07 -5.45 -30.08
CA MET A 681 39.04 -4.65 -29.36
C MET A 681 39.50 -5.35 -28.04
N PRO A 682 40.65 -4.92 -27.47
CA PRO A 682 41.16 -5.48 -26.23
C PRO A 682 40.15 -5.32 -25.07
N ILE A 683 39.98 -6.34 -24.21
CA ILE A 683 38.97 -6.39 -23.13
C ILE A 683 39.01 -5.18 -22.19
N LYS A 684 40.19 -4.59 -21.92
CA LYS A 684 40.30 -3.39 -21.07
C LYS A 684 39.74 -2.14 -21.76
N GLU A 685 40.01 -2.01 -23.05
CA GLU A 685 39.49 -0.89 -23.89
C GLU A 685 38.00 -1.08 -24.13
N ALA A 686 37.56 -2.33 -24.37
CA ALA A 686 36.16 -2.68 -24.50
C ALA A 686 35.34 -2.30 -23.26
N ALA A 687 35.86 -2.54 -22.05
CA ALA A 687 35.18 -2.16 -20.83
C ALA A 687 35.06 -0.63 -20.65
N ILE A 688 36.08 0.13 -21.01
CA ILE A 688 36.06 1.60 -20.95
C ILE A 688 35.07 2.16 -21.97
N GLU A 689 35.07 1.63 -23.21
CA GLU A 689 34.20 2.12 -24.26
C GLU A 689 32.74 1.67 -24.01
N ALA A 690 32.50 0.48 -23.50
CA ALA A 690 31.16 0.01 -23.08
C ALA A 690 30.54 0.95 -22.05
N LEU A 691 31.33 1.38 -21.05
CA LEU A 691 30.90 2.38 -20.07
C LEU A 691 30.55 3.73 -20.73
N ASN A 692 31.41 4.23 -21.62
CA ASN A 692 31.14 5.50 -22.31
C ASN A 692 29.87 5.46 -23.16
N GLN A 693 29.58 4.33 -23.82
CA GLN A 693 28.40 4.16 -24.67
C GLN A 693 27.11 3.90 -23.84
N ALA A 694 27.21 3.21 -22.70
CA ALA A 694 26.05 2.91 -21.83
C ALA A 694 25.67 4.08 -20.91
N PHE A 695 26.64 4.92 -20.53
CA PHE A 695 26.48 5.97 -19.53
C PHE A 695 25.33 6.96 -19.85
N PRO A 696 25.20 7.49 -21.08
CA PRO A 696 24.09 8.41 -21.38
C PRO A 696 22.72 7.82 -21.11
N THR A 697 22.48 6.57 -21.54
CA THR A 697 21.21 5.88 -21.31
C THR A 697 20.95 5.65 -19.81
N ILE A 698 21.94 5.12 -19.09
CA ILE A 698 21.81 4.83 -17.64
C ILE A 698 21.56 6.09 -16.82
N VAL A 699 22.26 7.20 -17.14
CA VAL A 699 22.06 8.46 -16.42
C VAL A 699 20.69 9.05 -16.72
N THR A 700 20.22 8.97 -17.96
CA THR A 700 18.92 9.51 -18.34
C THR A 700 17.80 8.81 -17.59
N SER A 701 17.65 7.51 -17.75
CA SER A 701 16.58 6.77 -17.13
C SER A 701 16.75 6.64 -15.60
N GLY A 702 17.99 6.39 -15.18
CA GLY A 702 18.29 6.28 -13.77
C GLY A 702 18.03 7.57 -12.99
N SER A 703 18.41 8.74 -13.53
CA SER A 703 18.11 10.01 -12.85
C SER A 703 16.61 10.31 -12.79
N MET A 704 15.83 9.90 -13.81
CA MET A 704 14.37 10.05 -13.77
C MET A 704 13.75 9.17 -12.69
N LEU A 705 14.15 7.89 -12.59
CA LEU A 705 13.61 6.98 -11.58
C LEU A 705 14.04 7.38 -10.16
N VAL A 706 15.29 7.82 -9.97
CA VAL A 706 15.79 8.36 -8.70
C VAL A 706 15.00 9.60 -8.30
N SER A 707 14.83 10.55 -9.23
CA SER A 707 14.08 11.77 -8.95
C SER A 707 12.60 11.50 -8.67
N ALA A 708 11.99 10.58 -9.43
CA ALA A 708 10.61 10.14 -9.20
C ALA A 708 10.43 9.60 -7.78
N GLY A 709 11.32 8.72 -7.32
CA GLY A 709 11.29 8.18 -5.97
C GLY A 709 11.41 9.27 -4.89
N PHE A 710 12.36 10.19 -5.03
CA PHE A 710 12.50 11.29 -4.06
C PHE A 710 11.33 12.29 -4.12
N ILE A 711 10.77 12.59 -5.30
CA ILE A 711 9.58 13.45 -5.41
C ILE A 711 8.41 12.83 -4.65
N ILE A 712 8.15 11.53 -4.87
CA ILE A 712 7.10 10.80 -4.12
C ILE A 712 7.35 10.92 -2.62
N SER A 713 8.58 10.69 -2.17
CA SER A 713 8.93 10.71 -0.75
C SER A 713 8.74 12.07 -0.09
N TYR A 714 9.08 13.16 -0.78
CA TYR A 714 9.03 14.50 -0.17
C TYR A 714 7.68 15.20 -0.33
N VAL A 715 6.86 14.79 -1.28
CA VAL A 715 5.57 15.44 -1.57
C VAL A 715 4.42 14.71 -0.94
N SER A 716 4.47 13.36 -0.89
CA SER A 716 3.35 12.58 -0.38
C SER A 716 3.12 12.80 1.12
N SER A 717 1.91 13.16 1.49
CA SER A 717 1.42 13.21 2.86
C SER A 717 1.17 11.80 3.44
N ASN A 718 0.94 10.80 2.57
CA ASN A 718 0.78 9.41 2.99
C ASN A 718 2.15 8.77 3.28
N ALA A 719 2.38 8.38 4.54
CA ALA A 719 3.67 7.87 5.02
C ALA A 719 4.10 6.55 4.31
N ALA A 720 3.15 5.66 3.99
CA ALA A 720 3.43 4.43 3.25
C ALA A 720 3.95 4.72 1.84
N VAL A 721 3.27 5.61 1.11
CA VAL A 721 3.66 6.03 -0.25
C VAL A 721 5.00 6.77 -0.23
N ALA A 722 5.22 7.64 0.76
CA ALA A 722 6.48 8.36 0.96
C ALA A 722 7.65 7.40 1.23
N ALA A 723 7.46 6.41 2.10
CA ALA A 723 8.46 5.39 2.44
C ALA A 723 8.84 4.52 1.23
N ILE A 724 7.85 4.10 0.41
CA ILE A 724 8.10 3.38 -0.85
C ILE A 724 8.89 4.26 -1.82
N GLY A 725 8.53 5.55 -1.95
CA GLY A 725 9.25 6.52 -2.77
C GLY A 725 10.72 6.67 -2.37
N LEU A 726 10.99 6.84 -1.09
CA LEU A 726 12.35 6.96 -0.53
C LEU A 726 13.19 5.71 -0.83
N ALA A 727 12.64 4.55 -0.53
CA ALA A 727 13.32 3.28 -0.76
C ALA A 727 13.62 3.07 -2.25
N LEU A 728 12.70 3.43 -3.15
CA LEU A 728 12.88 3.36 -4.60
C LEU A 728 13.98 4.31 -5.11
N GLY A 729 13.94 5.57 -4.71
CA GLY A 729 14.93 6.59 -5.12
C GLY A 729 16.33 6.19 -4.66
N ARG A 730 16.49 5.84 -3.40
CA ARG A 730 17.74 5.39 -2.78
C ARG A 730 18.23 4.08 -3.38
N GLY A 731 17.33 3.11 -3.60
CA GLY A 731 17.65 1.82 -4.19
C GLY A 731 18.13 1.91 -5.63
N THR A 732 17.45 2.73 -6.44
CA THR A 732 17.86 2.98 -7.83
C THR A 732 19.23 3.65 -7.90
N LEU A 733 19.49 4.66 -7.05
CA LEU A 733 20.78 5.33 -6.98
C LEU A 733 21.89 4.34 -6.61
N THR A 734 21.66 3.48 -5.61
CA THR A 734 22.59 2.44 -5.19
C THR A 734 22.88 1.46 -6.33
N SER A 735 21.86 1.03 -7.07
CA SER A 735 22.01 0.14 -8.22
C SER A 735 22.85 0.78 -9.33
N ILE A 736 22.58 2.05 -9.68
CA ILE A 736 23.35 2.79 -10.69
C ILE A 736 24.82 2.86 -10.29
N LEU A 737 25.12 3.20 -9.04
CA LEU A 737 26.50 3.28 -8.54
C LEU A 737 27.22 1.92 -8.62
N LEU A 738 26.58 0.82 -8.23
CA LEU A 738 27.16 -0.51 -8.34
C LEU A 738 27.35 -0.94 -9.78
N VAL A 739 26.40 -0.68 -10.66
CA VAL A 739 26.48 -1.01 -12.07
C VAL A 739 27.57 -0.21 -12.78
N LEU A 740 27.78 1.06 -12.46
CA LEU A 740 28.82 1.87 -13.07
C LEU A 740 30.22 1.62 -12.50
N LEU A 741 30.34 1.37 -11.19
CA LEU A 741 31.62 1.31 -10.51
C LEU A 741 32.14 -0.12 -10.25
N ALA A 742 31.24 -1.10 -10.07
CA ALA A 742 31.64 -2.46 -9.68
C ALA A 742 31.43 -3.50 -10.80
N LEU A 743 30.32 -3.40 -11.58
CA LEU A 743 30.03 -4.38 -12.62
C LEU A 743 31.11 -4.48 -13.71
N PRO A 744 31.71 -3.39 -14.25
CA PRO A 744 32.76 -3.53 -15.27
C PRO A 744 33.98 -4.29 -14.77
N GLN A 745 34.28 -4.18 -13.50
CA GLN A 745 35.41 -4.85 -12.86
C GLN A 745 35.13 -6.35 -12.69
N THR A 746 33.90 -6.70 -12.29
CA THR A 746 33.49 -8.10 -12.15
C THR A 746 33.41 -8.79 -13.51
N LEU A 747 32.98 -8.08 -14.59
CA LEU A 747 33.01 -8.58 -15.96
C LEU A 747 34.44 -8.88 -16.43
N LEU A 748 35.41 -7.98 -16.14
CA LEU A 748 36.83 -8.18 -16.49
C LEU A 748 37.43 -9.38 -15.78
N ILE A 749 37.10 -9.62 -14.50
CA ILE A 749 37.54 -10.82 -13.78
C ILE A 749 36.83 -12.06 -14.32
N GLY A 750 35.55 -11.96 -14.56
CA GLY A 750 34.73 -13.05 -15.09
C GLY A 750 35.26 -13.57 -16.43
N ASP A 751 35.67 -12.70 -17.31
CA ASP A 751 36.31 -13.10 -18.61
C ASP A 751 37.60 -13.88 -18.42
N ILE A 752 38.39 -13.55 -17.40
CA ILE A 752 39.61 -14.28 -17.08
C ILE A 752 39.32 -15.67 -16.52
N THR A 753 38.25 -15.82 -15.72
CA THR A 753 37.90 -17.06 -15.04
C THR A 753 36.94 -17.95 -15.86
N VAL A 754 36.02 -17.36 -16.61
CA VAL A 754 34.93 -18.03 -17.34
C VAL A 754 35.25 -18.32 -18.81
N SER A 755 36.37 -17.84 -19.31
CA SER A 755 36.88 -18.22 -20.65
C SER A 755 36.98 -19.73 -20.84
N TYR A 756 36.92 -20.50 -19.76
CA TYR A 756 36.90 -21.98 -19.76
C TYR A 756 35.50 -22.58 -19.76
N THR A 757 34.44 -21.82 -19.57
CA THR A 757 33.05 -22.33 -19.44
C THR A 757 32.14 -21.97 -20.59
N HIS A 758 32.67 -21.53 -21.74
CA HIS A 758 31.87 -21.62 -22.97
C HIS A 758 31.60 -23.10 -23.20
N LEU A 759 30.31 -23.47 -23.17
CA LEU A 759 29.79 -24.70 -23.76
C LEU A 759 30.07 -24.63 -25.29
N ARG A 760 31.34 -24.74 -25.67
CA ARG A 760 31.66 -25.30 -26.95
C ARG A 760 31.14 -26.71 -26.87
N ALA A 761 30.06 -27.02 -27.63
CA ALA A 761 29.75 -28.33 -28.00
C ALA A 761 31.08 -29.05 -28.32
N HIS A 762 31.33 -30.18 -27.69
CA HIS A 762 32.44 -31.04 -27.97
C HIS A 762 32.52 -31.24 -29.50
N GLU A 763 33.41 -30.50 -30.14
CA GLU A 763 34.01 -31.04 -31.37
C GLU A 763 34.84 -32.25 -30.91
N THR A 764 34.27 -33.40 -31.10
CA THR A 764 34.98 -34.66 -31.03
C THR A 764 36.25 -34.55 -31.89
N PRO A 765 37.44 -34.94 -31.42
CA PRO A 765 38.64 -34.98 -32.22
C PRO A 765 38.56 -36.20 -33.16
N GLU A 766 37.82 -36.08 -34.24
CA GLU A 766 37.86 -37.01 -35.37
C GLU A 766 38.46 -36.35 -36.59
N HIS A 767 39.71 -36.02 -36.55
CA HIS A 767 40.61 -35.88 -37.72
C HIS A 767 42.08 -35.84 -37.27
N LEU A 768 42.56 -36.98 -36.78
CA LEU A 768 44.00 -37.32 -36.80
C LEU A 768 44.07 -38.82 -37.11
N VAL A 769 43.94 -39.15 -38.40
CA VAL A 769 44.68 -40.24 -39.06
C VAL A 769 44.97 -39.76 -40.47
#